data_4b83b4dc105b35f9d1e45c8830ca3ddc
#
_entry.id   4b83b4dc105b35f9d1e45c8830ca3ddc
#
_cell.length_a   1.000
_cell.length_b   1.000
_cell.length_c   1.000
_cell.angle_alpha   90.00
_cell.angle_beta   90.00
_cell.angle_gamma   90.00
#
_symmetry.space_group_name_H-M   'P 1'
#
loop_
_entity.id
_entity.type
_entity.pdbx_description
1 polymer ?
#
loop_
_entity_poly.entity_id
_entity_poly.type
_entity_poly.pdbx_seq_one_letter_code
_entity_poly.pdbx_strand_id
1 'polypeptide(L)'
;MKMVTNLEVHRREVLLGGKPFGQTGAYEKVIGTIHFAADPAHPLHRQITDIDLAPKNRDGRVEFSGDFYLLKPVDPQKGNGRLLLDVPNRGRKVAVDVFNSAPRVPDPSAPEHFGNGFLMRHGYTVAWIGWQPDVPRQDGMMALDVPRLEGVTGWVRVQRRPNERVDTMPLADRYHIPYPTIDLEDAQARLTVRERSGATPVEVPRSAWRFSDATHIALDGGFAPGAIYQVIYRSANPSLVGLGFLAVRDTATWLRWAPEASGNPCAGALERAYLFGLSQSGRFLRHMLFLGLDEDEQGRMVFDGVMPHVGGGRRGEFNLRFGQPSLNMHASVGSLPPFNDEGVFERLRKRGRIPRIIATNSTPEYWRGDASLIHTDIDGTRDAEPAEFVRTYLFAGTQHTPGALPPLAANSSTGDRGYHVFNVVDYAPLLRAALVNLDRWVSEGVEPPPSRFPRLADGTAVEAESLAPFYAAIPGTRFPQRIVRPSKLDFGPDCERGVATYPPKAGAPYKTYVSSIDADGNEIAGLRAPELEAPLATFTGWNTRDPDTGAAGDLMSMNGSTLPFPFTRADRERTGDPRLSIAERYASKAAYLERVRETTRKSIAARHLLAEDLEAVVDRADRLWDWIHQESGRAARSLS
;
A
#
# COMPACT_ATOMS: atom_id res chain seq x y z
N MET A 1 1.18 -33.22 10.37
CA MET A 1 1.82 -32.50 11.50
C MET A 1 1.41 -31.03 11.36
N LYS A 2 1.21 -30.27 12.44
CA LYS A 2 0.72 -28.87 12.34
C LYS A 2 1.85 -27.92 11.94
N MET A 3 1.58 -26.95 11.05
CA MET A 3 2.54 -25.91 10.67
C MET A 3 2.92 -24.99 11.83
N VAL A 4 1.92 -24.51 12.59
CA VAL A 4 2.17 -23.77 13.84
C VAL A 4 2.48 -24.77 14.92
N THR A 5 3.67 -24.68 15.49
CA THR A 5 4.19 -25.60 16.52
C THR A 5 3.98 -25.05 17.92
N ASN A 6 4.08 -23.74 18.10
CA ASN A 6 3.94 -23.09 19.41
C ASN A 6 3.57 -21.60 19.25
N LEU A 7 2.85 -21.06 20.25
CA LEU A 7 2.77 -19.62 20.54
C LEU A 7 3.46 -19.35 21.87
N GLU A 8 4.55 -18.63 21.86
CA GLU A 8 5.19 -18.07 23.04
C GLU A 8 4.55 -16.72 23.36
N VAL A 9 3.78 -16.64 24.45
CA VAL A 9 3.10 -15.41 24.87
C VAL A 9 4.04 -14.58 25.73
N HIS A 10 4.33 -13.36 25.26
CA HIS A 10 5.16 -12.39 26.00
C HIS A 10 4.32 -11.46 26.88
N ARG A 11 3.13 -11.08 26.40
CA ARG A 11 2.21 -10.20 27.13
C ARG A 11 0.75 -10.53 26.78
N ARG A 12 -0.09 -10.55 27.81
CA ARG A 12 -1.55 -10.63 27.67
C ARG A 12 -2.18 -9.68 28.66
N GLU A 13 -3.01 -8.77 28.19
CA GLU A 13 -3.63 -7.74 29.02
C GLU A 13 -4.99 -7.30 28.48
N VAL A 14 -5.90 -6.95 29.40
CA VAL A 14 -7.18 -6.34 29.05
C VAL A 14 -6.93 -4.85 28.75
N LEU A 15 -7.39 -4.40 27.58
CA LEU A 15 -7.18 -3.04 27.12
C LEU A 15 -7.98 -2.03 27.94
N LEU A 16 -7.41 -0.83 28.10
CA LEU A 16 -8.08 0.35 28.69
C LEU A 16 -8.76 0.06 30.04
N GLY A 17 -8.18 -0.85 30.85
CA GLY A 17 -8.75 -1.23 32.15
C GLY A 17 -10.14 -1.88 32.05
N GLY A 18 -10.48 -2.47 30.89
CA GLY A 18 -11.78 -3.12 30.64
C GLY A 18 -12.87 -2.17 30.12
N LYS A 19 -12.53 -0.94 29.73
CA LYS A 19 -13.47 -0.01 29.09
C LYS A 19 -14.08 -0.65 27.82
N PRO A 20 -15.41 -0.65 27.68
CA PRO A 20 -16.06 -1.31 26.55
C PRO A 20 -15.96 -0.51 25.25
N PHE A 21 -15.87 -1.23 24.14
CA PHE A 21 -16.04 -0.71 22.77
C PHE A 21 -17.49 -1.01 22.32
N GLY A 22 -18.39 -0.09 22.61
CA GLY A 22 -19.81 -0.24 22.28
C GLY A 22 -20.41 -1.53 22.87
N GLN A 23 -21.21 -2.24 22.07
CA GLN A 23 -21.90 -3.47 22.49
C GLN A 23 -20.96 -4.70 22.57
N THR A 24 -19.81 -4.63 21.89
CA THR A 24 -18.81 -5.71 21.89
C THR A 24 -18.14 -5.88 23.27
N GLY A 25 -18.12 -4.82 24.08
CA GLY A 25 -17.50 -4.86 25.40
C GLY A 25 -15.98 -4.66 25.37
N ALA A 26 -15.30 -5.19 26.40
CA ALA A 26 -13.86 -5.03 26.55
C ALA A 26 -13.08 -5.89 25.54
N TYR A 27 -11.88 -5.41 25.21
CA TYR A 27 -10.90 -6.13 24.38
C TYR A 27 -9.68 -6.55 25.21
N GLU A 28 -9.05 -7.63 24.81
CA GLU A 28 -7.73 -8.01 25.28
C GLU A 28 -6.71 -7.98 24.13
N LYS A 29 -5.46 -7.78 24.52
CA LYS A 29 -4.29 -7.78 23.67
C LYS A 29 -3.41 -8.97 24.03
N VAL A 30 -2.95 -9.72 23.00
CA VAL A 30 -1.96 -10.79 23.15
C VAL A 30 -0.78 -10.49 22.23
N ILE A 31 0.42 -10.44 22.80
CA ILE A 31 1.68 -10.25 22.09
C ILE A 31 2.56 -11.47 22.34
N GLY A 32 3.20 -11.95 21.29
CA GLY A 32 4.05 -13.14 21.39
C GLY A 32 4.86 -13.41 20.13
N THR A 33 5.42 -14.61 20.08
CA THR A 33 6.09 -15.16 18.91
C THR A 33 5.42 -16.46 18.51
N ILE A 34 5.03 -16.59 17.24
CA ILE A 34 4.56 -17.86 16.68
C ILE A 34 5.73 -18.59 16.04
N HIS A 35 5.87 -19.87 16.37
CA HIS A 35 6.85 -20.79 15.79
C HIS A 35 6.19 -21.70 14.76
N PHE A 36 6.89 -21.91 13.65
CA PHE A 36 6.42 -22.68 12.50
C PHE A 36 7.42 -23.76 12.10
N ALA A 37 6.92 -24.83 11.47
CA ALA A 37 7.74 -25.86 10.86
C ALA A 37 7.12 -26.32 9.54
N ALA A 38 7.67 -25.88 8.41
CA ALA A 38 7.18 -26.19 7.07
C ALA A 38 7.76 -27.48 6.52
N ASP A 39 6.93 -28.32 5.90
CA ASP A 39 7.37 -29.46 5.10
C ASP A 39 7.80 -29.00 3.71
N PRO A 40 9.09 -29.01 3.36
CA PRO A 40 9.56 -28.59 2.03
C PRO A 40 9.09 -29.50 0.89
N ALA A 41 8.67 -30.75 1.21
CA ALA A 41 8.18 -31.69 0.21
C ALA A 41 6.70 -31.48 -0.15
N HIS A 42 5.94 -30.73 0.66
CA HIS A 42 4.53 -30.45 0.40
C HIS A 42 4.36 -29.69 -0.92
N PRO A 43 3.41 -30.05 -1.81
CA PRO A 43 3.26 -29.45 -3.14
C PRO A 43 3.10 -27.93 -3.12
N LEU A 44 2.35 -27.38 -2.15
CA LEU A 44 2.18 -25.93 -2.00
C LEU A 44 3.47 -25.23 -1.58
N HIS A 45 4.29 -25.88 -0.75
CA HIS A 45 5.52 -25.29 -0.22
C HIS A 45 6.67 -25.29 -1.22
N ARG A 46 6.66 -26.23 -2.18
CA ARG A 46 7.64 -26.26 -3.29
C ARG A 46 7.63 -25.02 -4.16
N GLN A 47 6.57 -24.18 -4.04
CA GLN A 47 6.51 -22.89 -4.72
C GLN A 47 7.39 -21.82 -4.03
N ILE A 48 7.81 -22.06 -2.78
CA ILE A 48 8.71 -21.16 -2.08
C ILE A 48 10.12 -21.34 -2.64
N THR A 49 10.64 -20.27 -3.23
CA THR A 49 11.97 -20.26 -3.84
C THR A 49 13.02 -20.76 -2.85
N ASP A 50 13.81 -21.74 -3.24
CA ASP A 50 14.93 -22.31 -2.50
C ASP A 50 14.56 -23.00 -1.16
N ILE A 51 13.31 -23.35 -0.90
CA ILE A 51 12.92 -23.99 0.37
C ILE A 51 13.63 -25.34 0.60
N ASP A 52 13.97 -26.04 -0.46
CA ASP A 52 14.70 -27.31 -0.42
C ASP A 52 16.17 -27.15 0.02
N LEU A 53 16.76 -25.97 -0.16
CA LEU A 53 18.11 -25.60 0.27
C LEU A 53 18.19 -25.21 1.74
N ALA A 54 17.05 -24.91 2.38
CA ALA A 54 17.02 -24.47 3.75
C ALA A 54 17.44 -25.58 4.73
N PRO A 55 18.07 -25.24 5.86
CA PRO A 55 18.34 -26.19 6.93
C PRO A 55 17.04 -26.79 7.45
N LYS A 56 17.08 -28.08 7.78
CA LYS A 56 15.93 -28.86 8.22
C LYS A 56 16.16 -29.38 9.64
N ASN A 57 15.13 -29.40 10.44
CA ASN A 57 15.15 -30.03 11.73
C ASN A 57 15.18 -31.60 11.62
N ARG A 58 15.16 -32.31 12.78
CA ARG A 58 15.20 -33.77 12.81
C ARG A 58 14.04 -34.45 12.08
N ASP A 59 12.91 -33.75 11.94
CA ASP A 59 11.72 -34.24 11.23
C ASP A 59 11.72 -33.85 9.73
N GLY A 60 12.83 -33.30 9.22
CA GLY A 60 12.98 -32.88 7.85
C GLY A 60 12.25 -31.57 7.49
N ARG A 61 11.84 -30.78 8.50
CA ARG A 61 11.06 -29.55 8.32
C ARG A 61 11.92 -28.30 8.45
N VAL A 62 11.53 -27.23 7.75
CA VAL A 62 12.15 -25.91 7.82
C VAL A 62 11.47 -25.11 8.92
N GLU A 63 12.26 -24.71 9.93
CA GLU A 63 11.78 -23.95 11.08
C GLU A 63 11.96 -22.45 10.86
N PHE A 64 10.98 -21.67 11.33
CA PHE A 64 11.00 -20.23 11.34
C PHE A 64 10.02 -19.69 12.39
N SER A 65 10.10 -18.39 12.70
CA SER A 65 9.21 -17.77 13.69
C SER A 65 8.90 -16.32 13.33
N GLY A 66 7.78 -15.79 13.83
CA GLY A 66 7.36 -14.43 13.57
C GLY A 66 6.74 -13.73 14.77
N ASP A 67 6.94 -12.42 14.86
CA ASP A 67 6.30 -11.57 15.85
C ASP A 67 4.79 -11.61 15.66
N PHE A 68 4.05 -11.86 16.74
CA PHE A 68 2.59 -11.99 16.74
C PHE A 68 1.94 -10.91 17.60
N TYR A 69 0.84 -10.34 17.09
CA TYR A 69 0.03 -9.36 17.82
C TYR A 69 -1.45 -9.63 17.55
N LEU A 70 -2.28 -9.63 18.59
CA LEU A 70 -3.71 -9.91 18.49
C LEU A 70 -4.51 -8.94 19.36
N LEU A 71 -5.60 -8.43 18.82
CA LEU A 71 -6.66 -7.73 19.53
C LEU A 71 -7.95 -8.51 19.35
N LYS A 72 -8.59 -8.92 20.44
CA LYS A 72 -9.84 -9.68 20.38
C LYS A 72 -10.80 -9.30 21.51
N PRO A 73 -12.13 -9.50 21.32
CA PRO A 73 -13.08 -9.39 22.43
C PRO A 73 -12.68 -10.28 23.60
N VAL A 74 -12.80 -9.77 24.83
CA VAL A 74 -12.62 -10.58 26.05
C VAL A 74 -13.67 -11.67 26.11
N ASP A 75 -14.92 -11.33 25.80
CA ASP A 75 -16.03 -12.25 25.64
C ASP A 75 -16.21 -12.60 24.15
N PRO A 76 -15.83 -13.80 23.70
CA PRO A 76 -15.92 -14.18 22.29
C PRO A 76 -17.36 -14.13 21.73
N GLN A 77 -18.38 -14.32 22.59
CA GLN A 77 -19.78 -14.31 22.19
C GLN A 77 -20.28 -12.91 21.79
N LYS A 78 -19.57 -11.86 22.21
CA LYS A 78 -19.84 -10.48 21.83
C LYS A 78 -19.07 -10.03 20.60
N GLY A 79 -18.15 -10.83 20.11
CA GLY A 79 -17.48 -10.61 18.84
C GLY A 79 -18.38 -10.97 17.65
N ASN A 80 -18.00 -10.53 16.45
CA ASN A 80 -18.74 -10.84 15.23
C ASN A 80 -18.31 -12.18 14.57
N GLY A 81 -17.39 -12.93 15.19
CA GLY A 81 -16.83 -14.18 14.63
C GLY A 81 -15.90 -13.96 13.42
N ARG A 82 -15.44 -12.75 13.17
CA ARG A 82 -14.60 -12.39 12.01
C ARG A 82 -13.16 -12.14 12.45
N LEU A 83 -12.23 -12.83 11.81
CA LEU A 83 -10.80 -12.49 11.85
C LEU A 83 -10.50 -11.48 10.74
N LEU A 84 -9.95 -10.33 11.07
CA LEU A 84 -9.25 -9.45 10.13
C LEU A 84 -7.75 -9.63 10.35
N LEU A 85 -7.07 -10.36 9.46
CA LEU A 85 -5.62 -10.47 9.50
C LEU A 85 -5.04 -9.35 8.63
N ASP A 86 -4.41 -8.38 9.29
CA ASP A 86 -3.70 -7.27 8.65
C ASP A 86 -2.25 -7.66 8.43
N VAL A 87 -1.82 -7.72 7.18
CA VAL A 87 -0.43 -8.01 6.83
C VAL A 87 0.43 -6.78 7.07
N PRO A 88 1.38 -6.79 8.04
CA PRO A 88 2.16 -5.62 8.39
C PRO A 88 2.88 -4.97 7.19
N ASN A 89 2.73 -3.65 7.05
CA ASN A 89 3.41 -2.91 6.00
C ASN A 89 4.82 -2.51 6.47
N ARG A 90 5.85 -3.17 5.96
CA ARG A 90 7.23 -2.98 6.41
C ARG A 90 7.36 -3.07 7.93
N GLY A 91 6.73 -4.10 8.49
CA GLY A 91 6.68 -4.34 9.93
C GLY A 91 5.63 -3.54 10.71
N ARG A 92 4.93 -2.58 10.07
CA ARG A 92 3.94 -1.71 10.76
C ARG A 92 2.54 -2.29 10.65
N LYS A 93 1.82 -2.27 11.77
CA LYS A 93 0.37 -2.51 11.83
C LYS A 93 -0.36 -1.31 11.25
N VAL A 94 -1.36 -1.52 10.38
CA VAL A 94 -2.04 -0.41 9.68
C VAL A 94 -3.57 -0.47 9.75
N ALA A 95 -4.17 -1.61 10.08
CA ALA A 95 -5.64 -1.72 10.09
C ALA A 95 -6.31 -0.75 11.07
N VAL A 96 -5.77 -0.60 12.29
CA VAL A 96 -6.32 0.33 13.30
C VAL A 96 -6.21 1.76 12.81
N ASP A 97 -5.08 2.16 12.22
CA ASP A 97 -4.88 3.51 11.69
C ASP A 97 -5.96 3.86 10.67
N VAL A 98 -6.16 3.01 9.66
CA VAL A 98 -6.99 3.34 8.51
C VAL A 98 -8.47 3.08 8.73
N PHE A 99 -8.86 1.99 9.41
CA PHE A 99 -10.28 1.69 9.66
C PHE A 99 -10.86 2.48 10.83
N ASN A 100 -10.07 2.74 11.87
CA ASN A 100 -10.55 3.50 13.02
C ASN A 100 -10.28 5.00 12.91
N SER A 101 -9.64 5.47 11.83
CA SER A 101 -9.14 6.86 11.73
C SER A 101 -8.29 7.23 12.96
N ALA A 102 -7.42 6.32 13.38
CA ALA A 102 -6.60 6.44 14.58
C ALA A 102 -5.21 6.99 14.25
N PRO A 103 -4.51 7.59 15.22
CA PRO A 103 -3.10 7.90 15.06
C PRO A 103 -2.28 6.61 14.93
N ARG A 104 -1.23 6.66 14.14
CA ARG A 104 -0.32 5.52 13.99
C ARG A 104 0.54 5.35 15.23
N VAL A 105 0.24 4.33 16.03
CA VAL A 105 0.95 4.01 17.26
C VAL A 105 1.41 2.56 17.22
N PRO A 106 2.71 2.27 17.50
CA PRO A 106 3.24 0.91 17.47
C PRO A 106 2.51 -0.08 18.39
N ASP A 107 2.14 0.36 19.60
CA ASP A 107 1.41 -0.42 20.59
C ASP A 107 0.25 0.38 21.20
N PRO A 108 -0.96 0.31 20.63
CA PRO A 108 -2.13 1.02 21.14
C PRO A 108 -2.43 0.64 22.61
N SER A 109 -2.54 1.67 23.49
CA SER A 109 -2.73 1.50 24.93
C SER A 109 -3.59 2.58 25.61
N ALA A 110 -3.85 3.69 24.91
CA ALA A 110 -4.71 4.77 25.38
C ALA A 110 -5.96 4.89 24.49
N PRO A 111 -7.07 5.45 24.98
CA PRO A 111 -8.33 5.56 24.22
C PRO A 111 -8.15 6.22 22.83
N GLU A 112 -7.38 7.29 22.76
CA GLU A 112 -7.09 8.03 21.52
C GLU A 112 -6.32 7.20 20.48
N HIS A 113 -5.59 6.17 20.90
CA HIS A 113 -4.88 5.25 20.01
C HIS A 113 -5.82 4.32 19.20
N PHE A 114 -7.10 4.29 19.56
CA PHE A 114 -8.11 3.50 18.86
C PHE A 114 -9.03 4.35 17.99
N GLY A 115 -8.83 5.67 17.91
CA GLY A 115 -9.61 6.58 17.11
C GLY A 115 -11.12 6.45 17.40
N ASN A 116 -11.94 6.26 16.36
CA ASN A 116 -13.38 6.05 16.52
C ASN A 116 -13.75 4.62 16.97
N GLY A 117 -12.77 3.72 17.10
CA GLY A 117 -12.96 2.33 17.55
C GLY A 117 -13.76 1.44 16.58
N PHE A 118 -13.84 1.78 15.31
CA PHE A 118 -14.69 1.09 14.34
C PHE A 118 -14.54 -0.44 14.37
N LEU A 119 -13.32 -0.97 14.19
CA LEU A 119 -13.09 -2.42 14.18
C LEU A 119 -13.54 -3.09 15.48
N MET A 120 -13.29 -2.45 16.63
CA MET A 120 -13.63 -2.97 17.95
C MET A 120 -15.15 -2.88 18.20
N ARG A 121 -15.79 -1.77 17.83
CA ARG A 121 -17.24 -1.60 17.97
C ARG A 121 -18.03 -2.58 17.09
N HIS A 122 -17.45 -2.94 15.94
CA HIS A 122 -18.02 -3.96 15.04
C HIS A 122 -17.61 -5.39 15.40
N GLY A 123 -16.87 -5.60 16.49
CA GLY A 123 -16.59 -6.92 17.03
C GLY A 123 -15.53 -7.75 16.34
N TYR A 124 -14.68 -7.14 15.51
CA TYR A 124 -13.61 -7.85 14.80
C TYR A 124 -12.53 -8.34 15.77
N THR A 125 -12.07 -9.56 15.57
CA THR A 125 -10.75 -10.01 16.04
C THR A 125 -9.71 -9.57 15.02
N VAL A 126 -8.70 -8.79 15.44
CA VAL A 126 -7.68 -8.27 14.54
C VAL A 126 -6.33 -8.89 14.88
N ALA A 127 -5.67 -9.50 13.91
CA ALA A 127 -4.38 -10.16 14.10
C ALA A 127 -3.33 -9.65 13.13
N TRP A 128 -2.08 -9.72 13.56
CA TRP A 128 -0.88 -9.43 12.78
C TRP A 128 0.16 -10.49 13.01
N ILE A 129 0.92 -10.82 11.98
CA ILE A 129 2.08 -11.70 12.02
C ILE A 129 3.23 -11.06 11.23
N GLY A 130 4.43 -11.03 11.80
CA GLY A 130 5.63 -10.67 11.05
C GLY A 130 5.80 -11.63 9.89
N TRP A 131 6.02 -11.10 8.66
CA TRP A 131 6.08 -11.91 7.45
C TRP A 131 7.34 -11.66 6.61
N GLN A 132 8.10 -10.63 6.92
CA GLN A 132 9.28 -10.23 6.17
C GLN A 132 10.53 -10.17 7.05
N PRO A 133 11.65 -10.75 6.59
CA PRO A 133 12.87 -10.83 7.40
C PRO A 133 13.74 -9.58 7.37
N ASP A 134 13.48 -8.68 6.43
CA ASP A 134 14.31 -7.49 6.17
C ASP A 134 13.86 -6.24 6.96
N VAL A 135 12.96 -6.40 7.91
CA VAL A 135 12.49 -5.31 8.78
C VAL A 135 13.55 -4.94 9.81
N PRO A 136 13.93 -3.64 9.93
CA PRO A 136 14.77 -3.19 11.03
C PRO A 136 14.15 -3.52 12.40
N ARG A 137 14.95 -4.08 13.31
CA ARG A 137 14.49 -4.45 14.66
C ARG A 137 14.38 -3.20 15.53
N GLN A 138 13.19 -2.59 15.53
CA GLN A 138 12.83 -1.41 16.31
C GLN A 138 11.50 -1.66 17.02
N ASP A 139 11.24 -0.93 18.10
CA ASP A 139 10.00 -1.07 18.89
C ASP A 139 8.75 -0.97 18.02
N GLY A 140 7.88 -1.97 18.18
CA GLY A 140 6.60 -2.06 17.46
C GLY A 140 6.68 -2.49 16.00
N MET A 141 7.88 -2.74 15.47
CA MET A 141 8.06 -3.32 14.14
C MET A 141 8.00 -4.84 14.22
N MET A 142 7.18 -5.45 13.36
CA MET A 142 6.98 -6.90 13.34
C MET A 142 7.77 -7.54 12.20
N ALA A 143 8.56 -8.54 12.50
CA ALA A 143 9.43 -9.20 11.56
C ALA A 143 9.28 -10.73 11.62
N LEU A 144 9.82 -11.39 10.61
CA LEU A 144 9.92 -12.85 10.51
C LEU A 144 11.37 -13.28 10.64
N ASP A 145 11.65 -14.24 11.50
CA ASP A 145 12.94 -14.92 11.57
C ASP A 145 12.91 -16.15 10.67
N VAL A 146 13.75 -16.14 9.64
CA VAL A 146 13.84 -17.20 8.65
C VAL A 146 15.27 -17.71 8.50
N PRO A 147 15.46 -18.96 8.05
CA PRO A 147 16.78 -19.46 7.72
C PRO A 147 17.47 -18.61 6.67
N ARG A 148 18.80 -18.53 6.78
CA ARG A 148 19.69 -18.06 5.71
C ARG A 148 20.26 -19.24 4.96
N LEU A 149 20.36 -19.09 3.64
CA LEU A 149 20.86 -20.16 2.75
C LEU A 149 22.38 -20.05 2.65
N GLU A 150 23.09 -20.78 3.48
CA GLU A 150 24.55 -20.75 3.55
C GLU A 150 25.20 -21.14 2.21
N GLY A 151 26.25 -20.40 1.83
CA GLY A 151 27.02 -20.64 0.60
C GLY A 151 26.32 -20.21 -0.70
N VAL A 152 25.08 -19.76 -0.65
CA VAL A 152 24.38 -19.22 -1.81
C VAL A 152 24.82 -17.77 -2.04
N THR A 153 25.34 -17.48 -3.23
CA THR A 153 25.72 -16.11 -3.63
C THR A 153 24.85 -15.62 -4.78
N GLY A 154 24.74 -14.32 -4.94
CA GLY A 154 23.98 -13.73 -6.04
C GLY A 154 24.07 -12.21 -6.10
N TRP A 155 23.42 -11.65 -7.11
CA TRP A 155 23.39 -10.23 -7.33
C TRP A 155 22.24 -9.58 -6.57
N VAL A 156 22.51 -8.44 -5.95
CA VAL A 156 21.55 -7.56 -5.29
C VAL A 156 21.52 -6.23 -6.01
N ARG A 157 20.33 -5.65 -6.10
CA ARG A 157 20.13 -4.32 -6.69
C ARG A 157 19.45 -3.41 -5.68
N VAL A 158 20.00 -2.24 -5.46
CA VAL A 158 19.41 -1.19 -4.63
C VAL A 158 19.34 0.11 -5.42
N GLN A 159 18.28 0.86 -5.26
CA GLN A 159 18.09 2.18 -5.86
C GLN A 159 17.74 3.19 -4.78
N ARG A 160 18.40 4.36 -4.83
CA ARG A 160 18.21 5.46 -3.87
C ARG A 160 18.04 6.78 -4.60
N ARG A 161 17.28 7.66 -3.98
CA ARG A 161 17.09 9.05 -4.41
C ARG A 161 17.16 9.95 -3.18
N PRO A 162 18.29 10.60 -2.90
CA PRO A 162 18.41 11.49 -1.76
C PRO A 162 17.60 12.78 -1.97
N ASN A 163 17.11 13.39 -0.89
CA ASN A 163 16.44 14.68 -0.89
C ASN A 163 17.40 15.84 -0.54
N GLU A 164 18.57 15.49 -0.05
CA GLU A 164 19.68 16.39 0.29
C GLU A 164 21.01 15.75 -0.15
N ARG A 165 22.08 16.54 -0.18
CA ARG A 165 23.43 16.00 -0.47
C ARG A 165 23.90 15.16 0.69
N VAL A 166 24.35 13.94 0.39
CA VAL A 166 24.94 13.01 1.37
C VAL A 166 26.23 12.41 0.80
N ASP A 167 27.21 12.13 1.66
CA ASP A 167 28.50 11.56 1.24
C ASP A 167 28.47 10.04 1.16
N THR A 168 27.57 9.42 1.92
CA THR A 168 27.39 7.96 1.98
C THR A 168 25.91 7.58 1.85
N MET A 169 25.66 6.40 1.29
CA MET A 169 24.32 5.82 1.24
C MET A 169 24.35 4.36 1.67
N PRO A 170 23.34 3.88 2.43
CA PRO A 170 23.21 2.46 2.73
C PRO A 170 22.82 1.66 1.48
N LEU A 171 23.22 0.38 1.46
CA LEU A 171 22.81 -0.62 0.47
C LEU A 171 21.38 -1.10 0.70
N ALA A 172 20.54 -0.23 1.20
CA ALA A 172 19.13 -0.44 1.47
C ALA A 172 18.38 0.88 1.27
N ASP A 173 17.06 0.81 1.08
CA ASP A 173 16.25 1.99 1.34
C ASP A 173 16.00 2.11 2.86
N ARG A 174 15.28 3.15 3.28
CA ARG A 174 15.04 3.46 4.71
C ARG A 174 14.21 2.42 5.47
N TYR A 175 13.70 1.40 4.78
CA TYR A 175 12.71 0.48 5.34
C TYR A 175 13.23 -0.93 5.53
N HIS A 176 14.45 -1.24 5.10
CA HIS A 176 14.94 -2.61 5.20
C HIS A 176 16.40 -2.73 5.60
N ILE A 177 16.74 -3.86 6.18
CA ILE A 177 18.12 -4.25 6.49
C ILE A 177 18.79 -4.65 5.18
N PRO A 178 19.97 -4.07 4.84
CA PRO A 178 20.68 -4.40 3.62
C PRO A 178 21.23 -5.82 3.62
N TYR A 179 21.27 -6.44 2.46
CA TYR A 179 22.20 -7.53 2.21
C TYR A 179 23.62 -6.97 2.16
N PRO A 180 24.59 -7.48 2.96
CA PRO A 180 25.97 -6.99 2.93
C PRO A 180 26.67 -7.39 1.62
N THR A 181 27.56 -6.57 1.12
CA THR A 181 28.48 -7.00 0.05
C THR A 181 29.44 -8.07 0.57
N ILE A 182 29.81 -9.02 -0.29
CA ILE A 182 30.79 -10.06 0.05
C ILE A 182 32.24 -9.61 -0.16
N ASP A 183 32.44 -8.51 -0.88
CA ASP A 183 33.77 -8.01 -1.22
C ASP A 183 33.72 -6.49 -1.37
N LEU A 184 34.49 -5.76 -0.56
CA LEU A 184 34.56 -4.30 -0.61
C LEU A 184 35.28 -3.79 -1.87
N GLU A 185 36.13 -4.63 -2.47
CA GLU A 185 36.93 -4.31 -3.67
C GLU A 185 36.31 -4.93 -4.95
N ASP A 186 35.07 -5.44 -4.89
CA ASP A 186 34.42 -6.10 -6.03
C ASP A 186 34.43 -5.18 -7.27
N ALA A 187 35.30 -5.51 -8.22
CA ALA A 187 35.44 -4.78 -9.49
C ALA A 187 34.25 -4.97 -10.43
N GLN A 188 33.38 -5.95 -10.16
CA GLN A 188 32.14 -6.20 -10.94
C GLN A 188 30.94 -5.43 -10.40
N ALA A 189 31.05 -4.86 -9.20
CA ALA A 189 30.02 -4.00 -8.66
C ALA A 189 29.88 -2.73 -9.50
N ARG A 190 28.64 -2.30 -9.73
CA ARG A 190 28.33 -1.19 -10.64
C ARG A 190 27.45 -0.17 -9.94
N LEU A 191 27.79 1.11 -10.10
CA LEU A 191 26.95 2.24 -9.70
C LEU A 191 26.54 3.00 -10.96
N THR A 192 25.26 3.29 -11.09
CA THR A 192 24.73 4.16 -12.14
C THR A 192 23.98 5.32 -11.53
N VAL A 193 23.95 6.45 -12.23
CA VAL A 193 23.21 7.65 -11.85
C VAL A 193 22.31 8.11 -12.98
N ARG A 194 21.14 8.63 -12.63
CA ARG A 194 20.22 9.37 -13.51
C ARG A 194 19.91 10.70 -12.85
N GLU A 195 20.02 11.79 -13.56
CA GLU A 195 19.72 13.13 -13.02
C GLU A 195 18.24 13.27 -12.60
N ARG A 196 17.35 12.52 -13.25
CA ARG A 196 15.89 12.61 -13.09
C ARG A 196 15.21 11.34 -13.56
N SER A 197 13.93 11.21 -13.25
CA SER A 197 13.11 10.11 -13.73
C SER A 197 13.06 10.06 -15.26
N GLY A 198 13.16 8.85 -15.82
CA GLY A 198 13.14 8.63 -17.29
C GLY A 198 14.43 8.95 -18.03
N ALA A 199 15.44 9.56 -17.38
CA ALA A 199 16.74 9.79 -18.01
C ALA A 199 17.51 8.48 -18.19
N THR A 200 18.37 8.42 -19.21
CA THR A 200 19.28 7.30 -19.43
C THR A 200 20.26 7.19 -18.26
N PRO A 201 20.47 5.99 -17.68
CA PRO A 201 21.45 5.82 -16.64
C PRO A 201 22.88 5.99 -17.20
N VAL A 202 23.72 6.70 -16.46
CA VAL A 202 25.14 6.85 -16.74
C VAL A 202 25.91 6.05 -15.70
N GLU A 203 26.88 5.26 -16.13
CA GLU A 203 27.74 4.51 -15.22
C GLU A 203 28.75 5.44 -14.53
N VAL A 204 28.85 5.33 -13.21
CA VAL A 204 29.84 6.03 -12.41
C VAL A 204 31.12 5.19 -12.40
N PRO A 205 32.28 5.73 -12.82
CA PRO A 205 33.54 4.98 -12.82
C PRO A 205 33.84 4.37 -11.44
N ARG A 206 34.33 3.12 -11.41
CA ARG A 206 34.58 2.41 -10.14
C ARG A 206 35.60 3.15 -9.26
N SER A 207 36.51 3.94 -9.84
CA SER A 207 37.46 4.78 -9.13
C SER A 207 36.87 5.99 -8.41
N ALA A 208 35.61 6.37 -8.75
CA ALA A 208 34.95 7.53 -8.16
C ALA A 208 34.04 7.16 -6.97
N TRP A 209 33.83 5.86 -6.68
CA TRP A 209 33.02 5.41 -5.58
C TRP A 209 33.58 4.14 -4.95
N ARG A 210 33.24 3.86 -3.70
CA ARG A 210 33.70 2.69 -2.96
C ARG A 210 32.63 2.18 -1.99
N PHE A 211 32.74 0.93 -1.58
CA PHE A 211 32.08 0.48 -0.37
C PHE A 211 32.80 1.08 0.83
N SER A 212 32.14 1.88 1.65
CA SER A 212 32.70 2.41 2.89
C SER A 212 32.74 1.36 4.00
N ASP A 213 31.79 0.43 3.94
CA ASP A 213 31.70 -0.80 4.74
C ASP A 213 30.86 -1.84 3.97
N ALA A 214 30.57 -2.99 4.60
CA ALA A 214 29.79 -4.06 3.96
C ALA A 214 28.36 -3.66 3.59
N THR A 215 27.84 -2.55 4.11
CA THR A 215 26.45 -2.14 4.00
C THR A 215 26.24 -0.73 3.45
N HIS A 216 27.33 0.00 3.17
CA HIS A 216 27.27 1.38 2.66
C HIS A 216 28.23 1.61 1.51
N ILE A 217 27.87 2.59 0.67
CA ILE A 217 28.74 3.14 -0.38
C ILE A 217 29.00 4.62 -0.15
N ALA A 218 30.18 5.07 -0.58
CA ALA A 218 30.58 6.47 -0.62
C ALA A 218 30.88 6.89 -2.06
N LEU A 219 30.58 8.13 -2.41
CA LEU A 219 30.80 8.72 -3.73
C LEU A 219 31.67 9.97 -3.60
N ASP A 220 32.71 10.08 -4.41
CA ASP A 220 33.53 11.29 -4.47
C ASP A 220 32.69 12.48 -4.96
N GLY A 221 32.67 13.56 -4.17
CA GLY A 221 31.80 14.71 -4.38
C GLY A 221 30.35 14.53 -3.88
N GLY A 222 30.02 13.38 -3.30
CA GLY A 222 28.74 13.08 -2.68
C GLY A 222 27.60 12.79 -3.66
N PHE A 223 26.50 12.30 -3.11
CA PHE A 223 25.27 11.98 -3.83
C PHE A 223 24.38 13.23 -3.93
N ALA A 224 24.05 13.65 -5.13
CA ALA A 224 23.27 14.87 -5.39
C ALA A 224 21.77 14.68 -5.08
N PRO A 225 21.07 15.69 -4.52
CA PRO A 225 19.65 15.62 -4.28
C PRO A 225 18.87 15.47 -5.58
N GLY A 226 17.81 14.65 -5.54
CA GLY A 226 16.92 14.40 -6.67
C GLY A 226 17.46 13.46 -7.74
N ALA A 227 18.77 13.21 -7.80
CA ALA A 227 19.34 12.21 -8.69
C ALA A 227 19.03 10.78 -8.20
N ILE A 228 18.91 9.86 -9.15
CA ILE A 228 18.56 8.46 -8.88
C ILE A 228 19.81 7.61 -9.05
N TYR A 229 20.32 7.07 -7.95
CA TYR A 229 21.48 6.18 -7.92
C TYR A 229 21.02 4.73 -7.83
N GLN A 230 21.63 3.86 -8.63
CA GLN A 230 21.39 2.42 -8.56
C GLN A 230 22.73 1.69 -8.44
N VAL A 231 22.85 0.88 -7.40
CA VAL A 231 23.99 0.00 -7.18
C VAL A 231 23.58 -1.45 -7.42
N ILE A 232 24.46 -2.20 -8.11
CA ILE A 232 24.35 -3.66 -8.31
C ILE A 232 25.64 -4.27 -7.79
N TYR A 233 25.54 -5.22 -6.87
CA TYR A 233 26.68 -5.81 -6.19
C TYR A 233 26.40 -7.25 -5.80
N ARG A 234 27.43 -8.01 -5.42
CA ARG A 234 27.27 -9.41 -4.98
C ARG A 234 27.09 -9.51 -3.48
N SER A 235 26.19 -10.40 -3.08
CA SER A 235 25.95 -10.75 -1.68
C SER A 235 25.92 -12.27 -1.50
N ALA A 236 25.87 -12.73 -0.26
CA ALA A 236 25.80 -14.13 0.11
C ALA A 236 24.75 -14.38 1.19
N ASN A 237 24.39 -15.64 1.33
CA ASN A 237 23.51 -16.16 2.39
C ASN A 237 22.16 -15.44 2.44
N PRO A 238 21.34 -15.50 1.35
CA PRO A 238 20.04 -14.84 1.30
C PRO A 238 19.09 -15.40 2.34
N SER A 239 18.19 -14.56 2.82
CA SER A 239 17.06 -14.97 3.65
C SER A 239 16.01 -15.70 2.81
N LEU A 240 15.36 -16.73 3.38
CA LEU A 240 14.27 -17.46 2.72
C LEU A 240 12.96 -16.69 2.82
N VAL A 241 12.85 -15.59 2.03
CA VAL A 241 11.78 -14.59 2.16
C VAL A 241 10.38 -15.15 1.90
N GLY A 242 10.24 -16.16 1.03
CA GLY A 242 8.95 -16.76 0.66
C GLY A 242 8.18 -17.42 1.82
N LEU A 243 8.86 -17.74 2.93
CA LEU A 243 8.20 -18.27 4.15
C LEU A 243 7.18 -17.29 4.74
N GLY A 244 7.26 -16.00 4.40
CA GLY A 244 6.26 -15.01 4.79
C GLY A 244 4.84 -15.35 4.34
N PHE A 245 4.67 -15.98 3.17
CA PHE A 245 3.35 -16.45 2.73
C PHE A 245 2.80 -17.54 3.63
N LEU A 246 3.65 -18.46 4.06
CA LEU A 246 3.26 -19.54 4.95
C LEU A 246 2.96 -19.01 6.35
N ALA A 247 3.76 -18.05 6.87
CA ALA A 247 3.50 -17.40 8.16
C ALA A 247 2.09 -16.79 8.21
N VAL A 248 1.71 -16.01 7.19
CA VAL A 248 0.39 -15.36 7.10
C VAL A 248 -0.73 -16.39 6.99
N ARG A 249 -0.61 -17.35 6.08
CA ARG A 249 -1.60 -18.40 5.86
C ARG A 249 -1.84 -19.23 7.12
N ASP A 250 -0.75 -19.72 7.71
CA ASP A 250 -0.85 -20.72 8.77
C ASP A 250 -1.17 -20.13 10.14
N THR A 251 -0.86 -18.84 10.34
CA THR A 251 -1.40 -18.09 11.49
C THR A 251 -2.93 -18.03 11.43
N ALA A 252 -3.51 -17.67 10.28
CA ALA A 252 -4.96 -17.64 10.13
C ALA A 252 -5.58 -19.05 10.23
N THR A 253 -4.95 -20.05 9.62
CA THR A 253 -5.35 -21.46 9.74
C THR A 253 -5.41 -21.90 11.21
N TRP A 254 -4.37 -21.58 11.97
CA TRP A 254 -4.27 -21.97 13.38
C TRP A 254 -5.31 -21.22 14.23
N LEU A 255 -5.46 -19.91 14.07
CA LEU A 255 -6.46 -19.12 14.80
C LEU A 255 -7.89 -19.61 14.54
N ARG A 256 -8.20 -20.05 13.32
CA ARG A 256 -9.57 -20.49 12.94
C ARG A 256 -9.92 -21.88 13.44
N TRP A 257 -8.99 -22.83 13.33
CA TRP A 257 -9.35 -24.25 13.45
C TRP A 257 -8.59 -25.03 14.52
N ALA A 258 -7.53 -24.47 15.08
CA ALA A 258 -6.79 -25.20 16.10
C ALA A 258 -7.55 -25.18 17.44
N PRO A 259 -7.54 -26.30 18.21
CA PRO A 259 -8.20 -26.36 19.50
C PRO A 259 -7.45 -25.52 20.54
N GLU A 260 -8.11 -25.19 21.65
CA GLU A 260 -7.54 -24.45 22.78
C GLU A 260 -6.28 -25.14 23.35
N ALA A 261 -6.28 -26.46 23.40
CA ALA A 261 -5.12 -27.26 23.87
C ALA A 261 -3.84 -27.03 23.04
N SER A 262 -3.92 -26.38 21.87
CA SER A 262 -2.77 -25.94 21.06
C SER A 262 -2.26 -24.54 21.43
N GLY A 263 -2.80 -23.92 22.47
CA GLY A 263 -2.50 -22.53 22.84
C GLY A 263 -3.24 -21.47 21.99
N ASN A 264 -4.18 -21.87 21.12
CA ASN A 264 -4.94 -20.95 20.27
C ASN A 264 -5.84 -20.02 21.11
N PRO A 265 -5.59 -18.68 21.13
CA PRO A 265 -6.39 -17.76 21.93
C PRO A 265 -7.79 -17.47 21.34
N CYS A 266 -8.07 -17.96 20.14
CA CYS A 266 -9.34 -17.76 19.43
C CYS A 266 -10.10 -19.07 19.19
N ALA A 267 -9.74 -20.18 19.89
CA ALA A 267 -10.34 -21.49 19.65
C ALA A 267 -11.88 -21.43 19.71
N GLY A 268 -12.53 -21.85 18.62
CA GLY A 268 -14.00 -21.89 18.51
C GLY A 268 -14.68 -20.52 18.36
N ALA A 269 -13.93 -19.42 18.30
CA ALA A 269 -14.50 -18.05 18.23
C ALA A 269 -14.63 -17.48 16.83
N LEU A 270 -13.98 -18.07 15.82
CA LEU A 270 -13.85 -17.50 14.48
C LEU A 270 -14.58 -18.33 13.42
N GLU A 271 -15.53 -17.72 12.73
CA GLU A 271 -16.30 -18.33 11.65
C GLU A 271 -15.70 -18.01 10.27
N ARG A 272 -15.23 -16.77 10.09
CA ARG A 272 -14.71 -16.24 8.83
C ARG A 272 -13.35 -15.58 9.04
N ALA A 273 -12.54 -15.54 7.98
CA ALA A 273 -11.29 -14.80 7.97
C ALA A 273 -11.20 -13.88 6.75
N TYR A 274 -10.81 -12.65 7.02
CA TYR A 274 -10.51 -11.63 6.01
C TYR A 274 -9.04 -11.28 6.06
N LEU A 275 -8.44 -11.12 4.88
CA LEU A 275 -7.04 -10.75 4.71
C LEU A 275 -6.98 -9.32 4.18
N PHE A 276 -6.35 -8.44 4.92
CA PHE A 276 -6.15 -7.05 4.55
C PHE A 276 -4.66 -6.73 4.34
N GLY A 277 -4.35 -5.87 3.37
CA GLY A 277 -2.99 -5.38 3.17
C GLY A 277 -2.96 -4.05 2.42
N LEU A 278 -2.20 -3.11 2.95
CA LEU A 278 -2.03 -1.77 2.42
C LEU A 278 -0.72 -1.66 1.65
N SER A 279 -0.75 -1.15 0.40
CA SER A 279 0.44 -0.81 -0.40
C SER A 279 1.33 -2.03 -0.67
N GLN A 280 2.52 -2.11 -0.08
CA GLN A 280 3.39 -3.29 -0.15
C GLN A 280 2.63 -4.56 0.23
N SER A 281 1.87 -4.51 1.32
CA SER A 281 1.10 -5.66 1.78
C SER A 281 -0.09 -5.95 0.85
N GLY A 282 -0.70 -4.94 0.22
CA GLY A 282 -1.68 -5.14 -0.86
C GLY A 282 -1.09 -5.92 -2.05
N ARG A 283 0.17 -5.63 -2.41
CA ARG A 283 0.91 -6.40 -3.42
C ARG A 283 1.23 -7.81 -2.94
N PHE A 284 1.52 -7.99 -1.64
CA PHE A 284 1.71 -9.30 -1.03
C PHE A 284 0.44 -10.16 -1.17
N LEU A 285 -0.74 -9.60 -0.89
CA LEU A 285 -2.01 -10.31 -1.07
C LEU A 285 -2.20 -10.77 -2.53
N ARG A 286 -1.96 -9.88 -3.49
CA ARG A 286 -2.03 -10.24 -4.92
C ARG A 286 -1.03 -11.33 -5.28
N HIS A 287 0.17 -11.30 -4.74
CA HIS A 287 1.19 -12.32 -4.99
C HIS A 287 0.84 -13.66 -4.34
N MET A 288 0.30 -13.64 -3.12
CA MET A 288 -0.20 -14.83 -2.43
C MET A 288 -1.29 -15.55 -3.24
N LEU A 289 -2.27 -14.78 -3.73
CA LEU A 289 -3.35 -15.31 -4.58
C LEU A 289 -2.83 -15.81 -5.94
N PHE A 290 -1.87 -15.12 -6.55
CA PHE A 290 -1.21 -15.57 -7.77
C PHE A 290 -0.51 -16.93 -7.60
N LEU A 291 0.12 -17.16 -6.45
CA LEU A 291 0.74 -18.44 -6.11
C LEU A 291 -0.28 -19.50 -5.66
N GLY A 292 -1.52 -19.13 -5.33
CA GLY A 292 -2.54 -20.02 -4.78
C GLY A 292 -2.23 -20.46 -3.35
N LEU A 293 -1.46 -19.65 -2.60
CA LEU A 293 -1.04 -19.93 -1.21
C LEU A 293 -2.06 -19.48 -0.16
N ASP A 294 -3.30 -19.23 -0.55
CA ASP A 294 -4.46 -19.00 0.31
C ASP A 294 -5.16 -20.31 0.75
N GLU A 295 -4.62 -21.46 0.38
CA GLU A 295 -5.05 -22.80 0.79
C GLU A 295 -4.05 -23.42 1.76
N ASP A 296 -4.54 -24.07 2.82
CA ASP A 296 -3.70 -24.75 3.80
C ASP A 296 -3.29 -26.18 3.37
N GLU A 297 -2.46 -26.85 4.20
CA GLU A 297 -1.99 -28.22 3.94
C GLU A 297 -3.13 -29.26 3.87
N GLN A 298 -4.33 -28.96 4.38
CA GLN A 298 -5.51 -29.82 4.31
C GLN A 298 -6.43 -29.50 3.14
N GLY A 299 -6.03 -28.59 2.26
CA GLY A 299 -6.82 -28.18 1.13
C GLY A 299 -8.01 -27.27 1.50
N ARG A 300 -7.99 -26.59 2.66
CA ARG A 300 -9.02 -25.65 3.07
C ARG A 300 -8.67 -24.23 2.61
N MET A 301 -9.65 -23.53 2.07
CA MET A 301 -9.52 -22.09 1.78
C MET A 301 -9.44 -21.33 3.11
N VAL A 302 -8.31 -20.65 3.35
CA VAL A 302 -8.01 -20.02 4.64
C VAL A 302 -8.73 -18.70 4.80
N PHE A 303 -8.84 -17.92 3.73
CA PHE A 303 -9.47 -16.61 3.73
C PHE A 303 -10.77 -16.63 2.92
N ASP A 304 -11.87 -16.19 3.52
CA ASP A 304 -13.18 -16.08 2.86
C ASP A 304 -13.27 -14.79 2.05
N GLY A 305 -12.55 -13.75 2.48
CA GLY A 305 -12.46 -12.46 1.80
C GLY A 305 -11.05 -11.88 1.82
N VAL A 306 -10.66 -11.16 0.75
CA VAL A 306 -9.33 -10.55 0.61
C VAL A 306 -9.48 -9.10 0.14
N MET A 307 -8.78 -8.18 0.79
CA MET A 307 -8.87 -6.75 0.54
C MET A 307 -7.49 -6.13 0.28
N PRO A 308 -6.94 -6.23 -0.95
CA PRO A 308 -5.73 -5.52 -1.33
C PRO A 308 -6.04 -4.04 -1.54
N HIS A 309 -5.44 -3.19 -0.69
CA HIS A 309 -5.62 -1.75 -0.73
C HIS A 309 -4.37 -1.03 -1.25
N VAL A 310 -4.51 -0.12 -2.20
CA VAL A 310 -3.48 0.70 -2.86
C VAL A 310 -2.23 -0.09 -3.29
N GLY A 311 -2.46 -1.33 -3.73
CA GLY A 311 -1.41 -2.23 -4.21
C GLY A 311 -1.04 -2.01 -5.69
N GLY A 312 -1.93 -1.40 -6.47
CA GLY A 312 -1.81 -1.37 -7.93
C GLY A 312 -1.84 -2.75 -8.56
N GLY A 313 -1.35 -2.89 -9.79
CA GLY A 313 -1.29 -4.15 -10.53
C GLY A 313 -0.07 -5.02 -10.20
N ARG A 314 0.89 -4.49 -9.45
CA ARG A 314 2.17 -5.16 -9.20
C ARG A 314 2.08 -6.21 -8.10
N ARG A 315 3.04 -7.12 -8.12
CA ARG A 315 3.42 -7.98 -7.00
C ARG A 315 4.67 -7.41 -6.33
N GLY A 316 5.52 -8.23 -5.67
CA GLY A 316 6.74 -7.76 -5.04
C GLY A 316 7.85 -8.82 -5.05
N GLU A 317 8.99 -8.50 -4.46
CA GLU A 317 10.11 -9.41 -4.28
C GLU A 317 9.90 -10.30 -3.04
N PHE A 318 8.73 -10.96 -2.98
CA PHE A 318 8.29 -11.72 -1.81
C PHE A 318 8.60 -13.22 -1.89
N ASN A 319 9.05 -13.67 -3.06
CA ASN A 319 9.44 -15.06 -3.30
C ASN A 319 10.61 -15.10 -4.30
N LEU A 320 11.70 -14.48 -3.92
CA LEU A 320 12.87 -14.30 -4.79
C LEU A 320 14.13 -14.53 -3.98
N ARG A 321 15.11 -15.22 -4.57
CA ARG A 321 16.47 -15.30 -4.01
C ARG A 321 17.07 -13.89 -3.93
N PHE A 322 17.59 -13.50 -2.78
CA PHE A 322 17.96 -12.12 -2.45
C PHE A 322 16.78 -11.14 -2.57
N GLY A 323 15.54 -11.60 -2.40
CA GLY A 323 14.37 -10.75 -2.37
C GLY A 323 14.45 -9.72 -1.25
N GLN A 324 13.97 -8.52 -1.53
CA GLN A 324 13.93 -7.38 -0.61
C GLN A 324 12.46 -6.95 -0.42
N PRO A 325 11.69 -7.65 0.44
CA PRO A 325 10.26 -7.40 0.59
C PRO A 325 9.91 -5.94 0.91
N SER A 326 10.73 -5.29 1.73
CA SER A 326 10.51 -3.90 2.16
C SER A 326 10.92 -2.85 1.13
N LEU A 327 11.58 -3.24 0.04
CA LEU A 327 12.07 -2.31 -0.99
C LEU A 327 10.95 -1.38 -1.49
N ASN A 328 11.25 -0.10 -1.58
CA ASN A 328 10.37 0.85 -2.24
C ASN A 328 10.26 0.54 -3.74
N MET A 329 9.11 0.87 -4.32
CA MET A 329 8.77 0.41 -5.65
C MET A 329 9.63 1.05 -6.73
N HIS A 330 10.56 0.27 -7.25
CA HIS A 330 11.27 0.52 -8.51
C HIS A 330 10.88 -0.57 -9.53
N ALA A 331 11.43 -0.51 -10.71
CA ALA A 331 11.33 -1.63 -11.65
C ALA A 331 11.91 -2.89 -11.00
N SER A 332 11.11 -3.90 -10.77
CA SER A 332 11.46 -5.15 -10.08
C SER A 332 10.71 -6.32 -10.70
N VAL A 333 10.99 -7.53 -10.27
CA VAL A 333 10.24 -8.73 -10.69
C VAL A 333 8.74 -8.59 -10.37
N GLY A 334 8.37 -7.79 -9.39
CA GLY A 334 6.98 -7.44 -9.09
C GLY A 334 6.28 -6.67 -10.21
N SER A 335 7.03 -6.12 -11.17
CA SER A 335 6.51 -5.41 -12.35
C SER A 335 6.31 -6.33 -13.57
N LEU A 336 6.45 -7.64 -13.41
CA LEU A 336 6.18 -8.62 -14.47
C LEU A 336 4.69 -8.97 -14.52
N PRO A 337 4.13 -9.22 -15.72
CA PRO A 337 2.77 -9.74 -15.85
C PRO A 337 2.63 -11.13 -15.17
N PRO A 338 1.39 -11.60 -14.95
CA PRO A 338 0.13 -10.96 -15.28
C PRO A 338 -0.26 -9.85 -14.30
N PHE A 339 -1.04 -8.88 -14.79
CA PHE A 339 -1.54 -7.76 -13.99
C PHE A 339 -3.06 -7.84 -13.76
N ASN A 340 -3.83 -8.27 -14.75
CA ASN A 340 -5.28 -8.39 -14.68
C ASN A 340 -5.75 -9.66 -13.93
N ASP A 341 -7.03 -9.70 -13.60
CA ASP A 341 -7.63 -10.77 -12.82
C ASP A 341 -7.60 -12.13 -13.52
N GLU A 342 -7.64 -12.14 -14.86
CA GLU A 342 -7.61 -13.39 -15.65
C GLU A 342 -6.31 -14.17 -15.37
N GLY A 343 -5.18 -13.50 -15.45
CA GLY A 343 -3.88 -14.14 -15.24
C GLY A 343 -3.50 -14.27 -13.77
N VAL A 344 -3.81 -13.27 -12.92
CA VAL A 344 -3.44 -13.31 -11.50
C VAL A 344 -4.18 -14.43 -10.76
N PHE A 345 -5.44 -14.70 -11.11
CA PHE A 345 -6.27 -15.67 -10.39
C PHE A 345 -6.47 -17.00 -11.15
N GLU A 346 -5.65 -17.26 -12.16
CA GLU A 346 -5.73 -18.51 -12.96
C GLU A 346 -5.67 -19.77 -12.09
N ARG A 347 -4.74 -19.81 -11.11
CA ARG A 347 -4.57 -20.96 -10.20
C ARG A 347 -5.79 -21.15 -9.29
N LEU A 348 -6.39 -20.07 -8.83
CA LEU A 348 -7.60 -20.11 -8.01
C LEU A 348 -8.78 -20.65 -8.79
N ARG A 349 -8.95 -20.22 -10.05
CA ARG A 349 -10.01 -20.74 -10.93
C ARG A 349 -9.87 -22.23 -11.17
N LYS A 350 -8.65 -22.72 -11.44
CA LYS A 350 -8.37 -24.16 -11.62
C LYS A 350 -8.72 -24.97 -10.36
N ARG A 351 -8.55 -24.40 -9.18
CA ARG A 351 -8.89 -25.03 -7.91
C ARG A 351 -10.40 -25.03 -7.62
N GLY A 352 -11.12 -24.04 -8.12
CA GLY A 352 -12.58 -23.88 -7.94
C GLY A 352 -13.04 -23.34 -6.58
N ARG A 353 -12.10 -23.01 -5.68
CA ARG A 353 -12.37 -22.35 -4.39
C ARG A 353 -11.68 -20.99 -4.40
N ILE A 354 -12.46 -19.92 -4.37
CA ILE A 354 -11.98 -18.56 -4.59
C ILE A 354 -12.58 -17.65 -3.54
N PRO A 355 -11.75 -16.88 -2.79
CA PRO A 355 -12.26 -15.88 -1.86
C PRO A 355 -12.99 -14.75 -2.59
N ARG A 356 -13.86 -14.02 -1.89
CA ARG A 356 -14.38 -12.75 -2.38
C ARG A 356 -13.31 -11.68 -2.25
N ILE A 357 -13.14 -10.84 -3.28
CA ILE A 357 -12.06 -9.86 -3.33
C ILE A 357 -12.64 -8.46 -3.53
N ILE A 358 -12.30 -7.52 -2.65
CA ILE A 358 -12.51 -6.09 -2.90
C ILE A 358 -11.14 -5.41 -2.99
N ALA A 359 -10.73 -5.10 -4.22
CA ALA A 359 -9.49 -4.38 -4.51
C ALA A 359 -9.78 -2.87 -4.56
N THR A 360 -9.01 -2.09 -3.81
CA THR A 360 -9.15 -0.63 -3.80
C THR A 360 -7.82 0.02 -4.14
N ASN A 361 -7.84 1.05 -4.97
CA ASN A 361 -6.66 1.85 -5.32
C ASN A 361 -6.97 3.33 -5.13
N SER A 362 -5.96 4.12 -4.83
CA SER A 362 -6.00 5.57 -4.89
C SER A 362 -5.46 6.07 -6.23
N THR A 363 -5.56 7.35 -6.49
CA THR A 363 -5.13 7.94 -7.75
C THR A 363 -3.62 7.78 -8.06
N PRO A 364 -2.69 7.87 -7.09
CA PRO A 364 -1.26 7.66 -7.35
C PRO A 364 -0.90 6.35 -8.04
N GLU A 365 -1.63 5.25 -7.78
CA GLU A 365 -1.38 3.96 -8.43
C GLU A 365 -1.64 4.03 -9.95
N TYR A 366 -2.59 4.87 -10.37
CA TYR A 366 -2.83 5.15 -11.79
C TYR A 366 -1.76 6.07 -12.38
N TRP A 367 -1.35 7.13 -11.65
CA TRP A 367 -0.29 8.04 -12.10
C TRP A 367 1.09 7.38 -12.16
N ARG A 368 1.35 6.35 -11.34
CA ARG A 368 2.53 5.48 -11.47
C ARG A 368 2.39 4.47 -12.62
N GLY A 369 1.19 4.35 -13.20
CA GLY A 369 0.88 3.50 -14.33
C GLY A 369 0.69 2.02 -14.01
N ASP A 370 0.64 1.62 -12.74
CA ASP A 370 0.47 0.20 -12.42
C ASP A 370 -0.97 -0.21 -12.13
N ALA A 371 -1.85 0.69 -11.71
CA ALA A 371 -3.25 0.33 -11.46
C ALA A 371 -4.06 0.14 -12.75
N SER A 372 -3.85 0.95 -13.78
CA SER A 372 -4.56 0.80 -15.07
C SER A 372 -4.31 -0.55 -15.73
N LEU A 373 -3.14 -1.16 -15.51
CA LEU A 373 -2.80 -2.49 -16.02
C LEU A 373 -3.69 -3.62 -15.46
N ILE A 374 -4.41 -3.37 -14.37
CA ILE A 374 -5.41 -4.32 -13.84
C ILE A 374 -6.63 -4.40 -14.77
N HIS A 375 -6.97 -3.28 -15.39
CA HIS A 375 -8.23 -3.04 -16.10
C HIS A 375 -8.09 -3.03 -17.62
N THR A 376 -6.88 -3.28 -18.13
CA THR A 376 -6.62 -3.34 -19.57
C THR A 376 -5.99 -4.66 -19.96
N ASP A 377 -6.11 -4.99 -21.24
CA ASP A 377 -5.24 -6.00 -21.83
C ASP A 377 -3.77 -5.52 -21.77
N ILE A 378 -2.84 -6.45 -22.02
CA ILE A 378 -1.40 -6.16 -21.87
C ILE A 378 -0.89 -5.10 -22.86
N ASP A 379 -1.59 -4.88 -23.95
CA ASP A 379 -1.23 -3.90 -24.98
C ASP A 379 -1.92 -2.54 -24.74
N GLY A 380 -2.82 -2.46 -23.74
CA GLY A 380 -3.55 -1.25 -23.38
C GLY A 380 -4.49 -0.77 -24.49
N THR A 381 -5.17 -1.71 -25.19
CA THR A 381 -6.05 -1.39 -26.32
C THR A 381 -7.53 -1.59 -26.02
N ARG A 382 -7.86 -2.33 -24.97
CA ARG A 382 -9.22 -2.63 -24.55
C ARG A 382 -9.29 -2.83 -23.04
N ASP A 383 -10.48 -2.63 -22.48
CA ASP A 383 -10.73 -2.92 -21.08
C ASP A 383 -10.65 -4.42 -20.79
N ALA A 384 -10.14 -4.76 -19.59
CA ALA A 384 -10.23 -6.07 -18.99
C ALA A 384 -11.27 -6.03 -17.87
N GLU A 385 -12.30 -6.85 -17.97
CA GLU A 385 -13.35 -6.89 -16.96
C GLU A 385 -12.85 -7.59 -15.68
N PRO A 386 -13.22 -7.07 -14.50
CA PRO A 386 -12.99 -7.77 -13.24
C PRO A 386 -13.70 -9.13 -13.23
N ALA A 387 -13.09 -10.11 -12.56
CA ALA A 387 -13.73 -11.40 -12.35
C ALA A 387 -15.01 -11.25 -11.48
N GLU A 388 -15.96 -12.17 -11.63
CA GLU A 388 -17.24 -12.14 -10.90
C GLU A 388 -17.11 -12.16 -9.37
N PHE A 389 -16.00 -12.71 -8.87
CA PHE A 389 -15.66 -12.74 -7.44
C PHE A 389 -14.82 -11.52 -7.00
N VAL A 390 -14.61 -10.54 -7.89
CA VAL A 390 -13.83 -9.32 -7.62
C VAL A 390 -14.71 -8.08 -7.76
N ARG A 391 -14.50 -7.12 -6.86
CA ARG A 391 -14.92 -5.73 -7.03
C ARG A 391 -13.69 -4.84 -6.93
N THR A 392 -13.56 -3.91 -7.86
CA THR A 392 -12.43 -2.99 -7.91
C THR A 392 -12.89 -1.55 -7.89
N TYR A 393 -12.31 -0.76 -6.99
CA TYR A 393 -12.64 0.66 -6.86
C TYR A 393 -11.39 1.54 -6.92
N LEU A 394 -11.43 2.57 -7.75
CA LEU A 394 -10.58 3.74 -7.61
C LEU A 394 -11.24 4.67 -6.58
N PHE A 395 -10.53 5.09 -5.55
CA PHE A 395 -10.90 6.24 -4.72
C PHE A 395 -10.40 7.51 -5.43
N ALA A 396 -11.31 8.16 -6.13
CA ALA A 396 -10.99 9.26 -7.04
C ALA A 396 -10.43 10.48 -6.31
N GLY A 397 -9.47 11.17 -6.93
CA GLY A 397 -8.90 12.41 -6.42
C GLY A 397 -8.21 12.29 -5.07
N THR A 398 -7.69 11.12 -4.72
CA THR A 398 -7.04 10.86 -3.42
C THR A 398 -5.53 10.69 -3.58
N GLN A 399 -4.78 10.81 -2.49
CA GLN A 399 -3.39 10.38 -2.43
C GLN A 399 -3.26 8.96 -1.85
N HIS A 400 -2.03 8.41 -1.79
CA HIS A 400 -1.77 7.02 -1.40
C HIS A 400 -2.26 6.65 0.01
N THR A 401 -2.24 7.58 0.93
CA THR A 401 -2.77 7.43 2.30
C THR A 401 -3.90 8.43 2.53
N PRO A 402 -4.80 8.22 3.49
CA PRO A 402 -5.80 9.23 3.86
C PRO A 402 -5.16 10.60 4.07
N GLY A 403 -5.79 11.64 3.54
CA GLY A 403 -5.28 12.99 3.63
C GLY A 403 -5.36 13.55 5.04
N ALA A 404 -4.33 14.29 5.47
CA ALA A 404 -4.35 15.04 6.73
C ALA A 404 -5.02 16.42 6.55
N LEU A 405 -5.66 16.91 7.59
CA LEU A 405 -6.20 18.26 7.63
C LEU A 405 -5.85 18.88 8.99
N PRO A 406 -5.13 20.01 9.04
CA PRO A 406 -4.61 20.79 7.91
C PRO A 406 -3.61 20.00 7.06
N PRO A 407 -3.48 20.35 5.75
CA PRO A 407 -2.57 19.64 4.86
C PRO A 407 -1.10 19.88 5.20
N LEU A 408 -0.29 18.89 4.88
CA LEU A 408 1.16 18.95 4.99
C LEU A 408 1.75 19.33 3.63
N ALA A 409 2.93 19.94 3.61
CA ALA A 409 3.74 20.16 2.40
C ALA A 409 4.97 19.23 2.35
N ALA A 410 5.27 18.59 3.48
CA ALA A 410 6.41 17.70 3.65
C ALA A 410 6.03 16.48 4.50
N ASN A 411 6.71 15.38 4.23
CA ASN A 411 6.64 14.18 5.04
C ASN A 411 7.90 14.13 5.94
N SER A 412 7.74 14.37 7.23
CA SER A 412 8.86 14.41 8.18
C SER A 412 9.64 13.10 8.28
N SER A 413 8.97 11.95 8.06
CA SER A 413 9.61 10.63 8.14
C SER A 413 10.48 10.30 6.92
N THR A 414 10.24 10.96 5.78
CA THR A 414 10.88 10.65 4.51
C THR A 414 11.74 11.78 3.97
N GLY A 415 11.55 13.00 4.46
CA GLY A 415 12.14 14.19 3.89
C GLY A 415 11.56 14.59 2.53
N ASP A 416 10.54 13.88 2.04
CA ASP A 416 9.90 14.22 0.78
C ASP A 416 9.09 15.50 0.93
N ARG A 417 9.26 16.45 0.00
CA ARG A 417 8.55 17.73 -0.05
C ARG A 417 7.87 17.88 -1.40
N GLY A 418 6.60 18.29 -1.37
CA GLY A 418 5.81 18.61 -2.55
C GLY A 418 5.88 20.08 -2.90
N TYR A 419 5.77 20.39 -4.19
CA TYR A 419 5.62 21.77 -4.65
C TYR A 419 4.31 22.38 -4.16
N HIS A 420 3.23 21.58 -4.17
CA HIS A 420 1.94 21.94 -3.60
C HIS A 420 1.73 21.29 -2.24
N VAL A 421 0.86 21.86 -1.40
CA VAL A 421 0.38 21.18 -0.20
C VAL A 421 -0.27 19.85 -0.56
N PHE A 422 -0.09 18.85 0.30
CA PHE A 422 -0.56 17.50 0.03
C PHE A 422 -2.09 17.42 -0.02
N ASN A 423 -2.59 16.41 -0.68
CA ASN A 423 -4.01 16.14 -0.82
C ASN A 423 -4.64 15.84 0.55
N VAL A 424 -5.77 16.52 0.83
CA VAL A 424 -6.48 16.42 2.12
C VAL A 424 -7.63 15.40 2.12
N VAL A 425 -7.98 14.79 0.99
CA VAL A 425 -9.14 13.88 0.93
C VAL A 425 -8.94 12.67 1.83
N ASP A 426 -9.87 12.44 2.74
CA ASP A 426 -9.88 11.27 3.63
C ASP A 426 -10.81 10.19 3.08
N TYR A 427 -10.23 9.13 2.56
CA TYR A 427 -10.98 7.99 2.04
C TYR A 427 -11.24 6.87 3.07
N ALA A 428 -10.84 7.05 4.34
CA ALA A 428 -11.07 6.02 5.36
C ALA A 428 -12.56 5.62 5.49
N PRO A 429 -13.55 6.54 5.36
CA PRO A 429 -14.96 6.17 5.31
C PRO A 429 -15.33 5.24 4.15
N LEU A 430 -14.77 5.47 2.96
CA LEU A 430 -14.98 4.59 1.80
C LEU A 430 -14.39 3.18 2.05
N LEU A 431 -13.24 3.11 2.71
CA LEU A 431 -12.57 1.86 3.03
C LEU A 431 -13.35 1.04 4.08
N ARG A 432 -13.95 1.72 5.09
CA ARG A 432 -14.86 1.08 6.07
C ARG A 432 -16.08 0.47 5.39
N ALA A 433 -16.71 1.22 4.49
CA ALA A 433 -17.84 0.72 3.73
C ALA A 433 -17.46 -0.48 2.84
N ALA A 434 -16.27 -0.47 2.25
CA ALA A 434 -15.76 -1.60 1.47
C ALA A 434 -15.57 -2.85 2.33
N LEU A 435 -15.06 -2.73 3.57
CA LEU A 435 -14.93 -3.85 4.51
C LEU A 435 -16.30 -4.43 4.91
N VAL A 436 -17.27 -3.58 5.22
CA VAL A 436 -18.65 -4.00 5.54
C VAL A 436 -19.30 -4.68 4.32
N ASN A 437 -19.11 -4.14 3.12
CA ASN A 437 -19.62 -4.76 1.91
C ASN A 437 -18.95 -6.12 1.62
N LEU A 438 -17.66 -6.28 1.91
CA LEU A 438 -16.96 -7.56 1.81
C LEU A 438 -17.54 -8.59 2.78
N ASP A 439 -17.75 -8.21 4.04
CA ASP A 439 -18.35 -9.09 5.05
C ASP A 439 -19.76 -9.53 4.63
N ARG A 440 -20.61 -8.61 4.18
CA ARG A 440 -21.96 -8.95 3.70
C ARG A 440 -21.94 -9.83 2.46
N TRP A 441 -20.98 -9.62 1.57
CA TRP A 441 -20.83 -10.47 0.39
C TRP A 441 -20.48 -11.91 0.77
N VAL A 442 -19.55 -12.07 1.71
CA VAL A 442 -19.09 -13.37 2.20
C VAL A 442 -20.15 -14.06 3.07
N SER A 443 -20.78 -13.34 4.01
CA SER A 443 -21.64 -13.91 5.03
C SER A 443 -23.10 -14.04 4.62
N GLU A 444 -23.60 -13.10 3.80
CA GLU A 444 -25.01 -12.99 3.42
C GLU A 444 -25.23 -13.21 1.91
N GLY A 445 -24.17 -13.27 1.10
CA GLY A 445 -24.27 -13.32 -0.36
C GLY A 445 -24.71 -12.00 -1.00
N VAL A 446 -24.74 -10.90 -0.24
CA VAL A 446 -25.14 -9.58 -0.73
C VAL A 446 -23.99 -8.95 -1.49
N GLU A 447 -24.09 -8.92 -2.82
CA GLU A 447 -23.04 -8.36 -3.66
C GLU A 447 -22.76 -6.89 -3.34
N PRO A 448 -21.47 -6.48 -3.31
CA PRO A 448 -21.08 -5.07 -3.23
C PRO A 448 -21.59 -4.28 -4.43
N PRO A 449 -21.63 -2.93 -4.35
CA PRO A 449 -21.88 -2.10 -5.53
C PRO A 449 -20.94 -2.46 -6.68
N PRO A 450 -21.34 -2.22 -7.94
CA PRO A 450 -20.50 -2.50 -9.11
C PRO A 450 -19.13 -1.83 -9.03
N SER A 451 -18.12 -2.46 -9.62
CA SER A 451 -16.77 -1.90 -9.75
C SER A 451 -16.78 -0.52 -10.40
N ARG A 452 -15.90 0.38 -9.93
CA ARG A 452 -15.75 1.73 -10.47
C ARG A 452 -14.27 2.08 -10.64
N PHE A 453 -13.84 2.24 -11.87
CA PHE A 453 -12.47 2.57 -12.26
C PHE A 453 -12.49 3.20 -13.68
N PRO A 454 -11.40 3.85 -14.13
CA PRO A 454 -11.33 4.43 -15.48
C PRO A 454 -11.42 3.35 -16.56
N ARG A 455 -12.20 3.59 -17.61
CA ARG A 455 -12.44 2.66 -18.72
C ARG A 455 -12.14 3.32 -20.06
N LEU A 456 -11.58 2.53 -20.98
CA LEU A 456 -11.35 2.94 -22.37
C LEU A 456 -12.68 3.05 -23.13
N ALA A 457 -13.59 2.11 -22.87
CA ALA A 457 -14.85 1.99 -23.60
C ALA A 457 -15.80 3.20 -23.41
N ASP A 458 -15.73 3.90 -22.27
CA ASP A 458 -16.56 5.07 -21.98
C ASP A 458 -15.76 6.40 -22.01
N GLY A 459 -14.47 6.35 -22.38
CA GLY A 459 -13.61 7.52 -22.46
C GLY A 459 -13.16 8.12 -21.12
N THR A 460 -13.41 7.40 -20.00
CA THR A 460 -12.96 7.86 -18.69
C THR A 460 -11.50 7.52 -18.40
N ALA A 461 -10.91 6.56 -19.11
CA ALA A 461 -9.48 6.27 -19.10
C ALA A 461 -8.77 7.09 -20.18
N VAL A 462 -7.88 7.99 -19.77
CA VAL A 462 -7.13 8.87 -20.67
C VAL A 462 -5.62 8.80 -20.41
N GLU A 463 -4.81 9.16 -21.40
CA GLU A 463 -3.37 9.33 -21.17
C GLU A 463 -3.13 10.55 -20.26
N ALA A 464 -2.26 10.41 -19.27
CA ALA A 464 -2.03 11.45 -18.27
C ALA A 464 -1.57 12.78 -18.88
N GLU A 465 -0.79 12.74 -19.96
CA GLU A 465 -0.31 13.93 -20.68
C GLU A 465 -1.44 14.76 -21.32
N SER A 466 -2.56 14.13 -21.66
CA SER A 466 -3.71 14.84 -22.22
C SER A 466 -4.36 15.84 -21.25
N LEU A 467 -4.10 15.67 -19.95
CA LEU A 467 -4.61 16.55 -18.90
C LEU A 467 -3.75 17.80 -18.66
N ALA A 468 -2.53 17.84 -19.23
CA ALA A 468 -1.58 18.93 -19.03
C ALA A 468 -2.14 20.33 -19.39
N PRO A 469 -2.87 20.54 -20.51
CA PRO A 469 -3.40 21.85 -20.86
C PRO A 469 -4.37 22.42 -19.82
N PHE A 470 -5.21 21.56 -19.23
CA PHE A 470 -6.15 21.98 -18.19
C PHE A 470 -5.41 22.44 -16.93
N TYR A 471 -4.50 21.62 -16.41
CA TYR A 471 -3.76 21.96 -15.18
C TYR A 471 -2.79 23.14 -15.37
N ALA A 472 -2.23 23.31 -16.57
CA ALA A 472 -1.39 24.46 -16.90
C ALA A 472 -2.17 25.79 -16.90
N ALA A 473 -3.49 25.76 -17.10
CA ALA A 473 -4.35 26.94 -17.03
C ALA A 473 -4.70 27.36 -15.60
N ILE A 474 -4.47 26.49 -14.59
CA ILE A 474 -4.71 26.82 -13.19
C ILE A 474 -3.50 27.63 -12.67
N PRO A 475 -3.71 28.86 -12.17
CA PRO A 475 -2.62 29.72 -11.70
C PRO A 475 -1.75 29.06 -10.62
N GLY A 476 -0.43 29.13 -10.78
CA GLY A 476 0.55 28.59 -9.84
C GLY A 476 0.70 27.08 -9.85
N THR A 477 -0.06 26.34 -10.67
CA THR A 477 0.04 24.89 -10.74
C THR A 477 1.24 24.44 -11.58
N ARG A 478 1.95 23.43 -11.08
CA ARG A 478 3.03 22.75 -11.80
C ARG A 478 2.65 21.31 -12.10
N PHE A 479 2.23 21.08 -13.34
CA PHE A 479 1.94 19.74 -13.83
C PHE A 479 3.24 18.91 -13.96
N PRO A 480 3.22 17.59 -13.66
CA PRO A 480 4.39 16.73 -13.82
C PRO A 480 4.94 16.77 -15.25
N GLN A 481 6.20 17.16 -15.40
CA GLN A 481 6.85 17.22 -16.72
C GLN A 481 7.25 15.84 -17.24
N ARG A 482 7.32 14.85 -16.33
CA ARG A 482 7.75 13.48 -16.64
C ARG A 482 6.86 12.49 -15.92
N ILE A 483 6.19 11.66 -16.69
CA ILE A 483 5.34 10.58 -16.21
C ILE A 483 6.02 9.28 -16.61
N VAL A 484 6.61 8.59 -15.63
CA VAL A 484 7.33 7.34 -15.87
C VAL A 484 6.37 6.17 -15.83
N ARG A 485 6.32 5.41 -16.91
CA ARG A 485 5.50 4.22 -17.06
C ARG A 485 6.29 2.96 -16.73
N PRO A 486 5.64 1.91 -16.20
CA PRO A 486 6.25 0.59 -16.10
C PRO A 486 6.68 0.10 -17.50
N SER A 487 7.85 -0.53 -17.58
CA SER A 487 8.37 -1.11 -18.81
C SER A 487 8.26 -2.63 -18.78
N LYS A 488 8.20 -3.24 -19.96
CA LYS A 488 8.40 -4.67 -20.13
C LYS A 488 9.83 -4.99 -19.70
N LEU A 489 9.99 -5.95 -18.80
CA LEU A 489 11.29 -6.31 -18.22
C LEU A 489 11.57 -7.78 -18.42
N ASP A 490 12.85 -8.12 -18.69
CA ASP A 490 13.33 -9.48 -18.72
C ASP A 490 14.44 -9.65 -17.67
N PHE A 491 14.19 -10.51 -16.69
CA PHE A 491 15.09 -10.83 -15.59
C PHE A 491 15.85 -12.15 -15.80
N GLY A 492 15.87 -12.65 -17.03
CA GLY A 492 16.58 -13.87 -17.39
C GLY A 492 15.75 -15.16 -17.23
N PRO A 493 16.30 -16.29 -17.69
CA PRO A 493 15.55 -17.55 -17.84
C PRO A 493 15.14 -18.20 -16.51
N ASP A 494 15.84 -17.91 -15.42
CA ASP A 494 15.56 -18.51 -14.10
C ASP A 494 14.63 -17.65 -13.24
N CYS A 495 14.10 -16.55 -13.78
CA CYS A 495 13.25 -15.62 -13.04
C CYS A 495 11.98 -16.30 -12.49
N GLU A 496 11.36 -17.19 -13.26
CA GLU A 496 10.18 -17.96 -12.81
C GLU A 496 10.50 -18.92 -11.66
N ARG A 497 11.77 -19.33 -11.52
CA ARG A 497 12.27 -20.13 -10.41
C ARG A 497 12.69 -19.27 -9.20
N GLY A 498 12.47 -17.96 -9.27
CA GLY A 498 12.83 -17.01 -8.23
C GLY A 498 14.29 -16.55 -8.25
N VAL A 499 15.00 -16.69 -9.38
CA VAL A 499 16.39 -16.22 -9.52
C VAL A 499 16.48 -15.16 -10.62
N ALA A 500 16.63 -13.90 -10.21
CA ALA A 500 16.66 -12.78 -11.14
C ALA A 500 18.09 -12.41 -11.60
N THR A 501 18.21 -12.06 -12.88
CA THR A 501 19.42 -11.46 -13.45
C THR A 501 19.34 -9.93 -13.36
N TYR A 502 20.43 -9.28 -12.93
CA TYR A 502 20.55 -7.83 -12.81
C TYR A 502 21.71 -7.28 -13.64
N PRO A 503 21.55 -6.11 -14.31
CA PRO A 503 20.29 -5.40 -14.50
C PRO A 503 19.35 -6.18 -15.44
N PRO A 504 18.03 -6.04 -15.29
CA PRO A 504 17.10 -6.64 -16.26
C PRO A 504 17.22 -5.93 -17.60
N LYS A 505 16.92 -6.64 -18.68
CA LYS A 505 16.74 -6.01 -19.98
C LYS A 505 15.42 -5.24 -19.99
N ALA A 506 15.46 -3.98 -20.33
CA ALA A 506 14.29 -3.12 -20.43
C ALA A 506 13.76 -3.11 -21.88
N GLY A 507 12.49 -3.41 -22.06
CA GLY A 507 11.74 -3.26 -23.29
C GLY A 507 10.92 -1.98 -23.31
N ALA A 508 9.95 -1.89 -24.21
CA ALA A 508 9.04 -0.77 -24.34
C ALA A 508 8.19 -0.56 -23.06
N PRO A 509 7.81 0.67 -22.75
CA PRO A 509 6.86 0.92 -21.66
C PRO A 509 5.47 0.35 -22.00
N TYR A 510 4.71 -0.03 -20.96
CA TYR A 510 3.30 -0.34 -21.12
C TYR A 510 2.50 0.93 -21.38
N LYS A 511 1.39 0.82 -22.12
CA LYS A 511 0.39 1.87 -22.16
C LYS A 511 -0.33 1.93 -20.81
N THR A 512 -0.47 3.11 -20.26
CA THR A 512 -1.09 3.33 -18.95
C THR A 512 -2.02 4.53 -19.00
N TYR A 513 -3.05 4.51 -18.16
CA TYR A 513 -4.12 5.47 -18.19
C TYR A 513 -4.41 5.99 -16.77
N VAL A 514 -4.95 7.20 -16.71
CA VAL A 514 -5.48 7.85 -15.51
C VAL A 514 -6.97 8.16 -15.73
N SER A 515 -7.67 8.59 -14.69
CA SER A 515 -9.04 9.09 -14.85
C SER A 515 -9.07 10.39 -15.62
N SER A 516 -10.04 10.54 -16.52
CA SER A 516 -10.41 11.86 -17.04
C SER A 516 -10.99 12.73 -15.91
N ILE A 517 -11.09 14.04 -16.15
CA ILE A 517 -11.43 15.06 -15.15
C ILE A 517 -12.66 15.87 -15.56
N ASP A 518 -13.35 16.43 -14.56
CA ASP A 518 -14.44 17.38 -14.75
C ASP A 518 -13.92 18.82 -14.98
N ALA A 519 -14.83 19.78 -15.08
CA ALA A 519 -14.51 21.20 -15.26
C ALA A 519 -13.75 21.83 -14.08
N ASP A 520 -13.69 21.14 -12.95
CA ASP A 520 -12.97 21.55 -11.76
C ASP A 520 -11.59 20.89 -11.63
N GLY A 521 -11.24 20.02 -12.59
CA GLY A 521 -10.01 19.24 -12.56
C GLY A 521 -10.05 18.04 -11.62
N ASN A 522 -11.23 17.68 -11.10
CA ASN A 522 -11.41 16.51 -10.25
C ASN A 522 -11.74 15.26 -11.09
N GLU A 523 -11.21 14.11 -10.69
CA GLU A 523 -11.44 12.85 -11.40
C GLU A 523 -12.91 12.45 -11.43
N ILE A 524 -13.38 11.98 -12.60
CA ILE A 524 -14.77 11.55 -12.81
C ILE A 524 -14.98 10.05 -12.65
N ALA A 525 -13.95 9.24 -12.90
CA ALA A 525 -14.02 7.80 -12.71
C ALA A 525 -13.76 7.42 -11.25
N GLY A 526 -14.29 6.27 -10.82
CA GLY A 526 -14.08 5.77 -9.47
C GLY A 526 -15.17 6.17 -8.47
N LEU A 527 -14.89 5.96 -7.19
CA LEU A 527 -15.72 6.42 -6.08
C LEU A 527 -15.25 7.80 -5.66
N ARG A 528 -16.13 8.78 -5.76
CA ARG A 528 -15.85 10.16 -5.39
C ARG A 528 -16.26 10.37 -3.92
N ALA A 529 -15.32 10.79 -3.10
CA ALA A 529 -15.60 11.21 -1.73
C ALA A 529 -16.47 12.49 -1.72
N PRO A 530 -17.17 12.80 -0.63
CA PRO A 530 -17.97 14.03 -0.52
C PRO A 530 -17.21 15.32 -0.82
N GLU A 531 -15.90 15.36 -0.56
CA GLU A 531 -15.01 16.47 -0.92
C GLU A 531 -14.90 16.70 -2.44
N LEU A 532 -15.09 15.66 -3.26
CA LEU A 532 -15.10 15.78 -4.73
C LEU A 532 -16.51 16.06 -5.27
N GLU A 533 -17.55 15.63 -4.57
CA GLU A 533 -18.95 15.85 -4.96
C GLU A 533 -19.44 17.26 -4.59
N ALA A 534 -18.84 17.88 -3.60
CA ALA A 534 -19.03 19.25 -3.17
C ALA A 534 -17.66 19.94 -3.02
N PRO A 535 -16.94 20.23 -4.13
CA PRO A 535 -15.55 20.60 -4.06
C PRO A 535 -15.32 22.06 -3.63
N LEU A 536 -14.27 22.26 -2.83
CA LEU A 536 -13.66 23.57 -2.51
C LEU A 536 -12.27 23.72 -3.17
N ALA A 537 -11.80 22.67 -3.82
CA ALA A 537 -10.48 22.60 -4.45
C ALA A 537 -10.48 21.59 -5.60
N THR A 538 -9.48 21.65 -6.44
CA THR A 538 -9.07 20.50 -7.24
C THR A 538 -8.19 19.60 -6.37
N PHE A 539 -8.55 18.31 -6.29
CA PHE A 539 -7.80 17.28 -5.57
C PHE A 539 -7.16 16.34 -6.56
N THR A 540 -5.83 16.29 -6.58
CA THR A 540 -5.09 15.45 -7.51
C THR A 540 -4.44 14.27 -6.81
N GLY A 541 -4.22 13.16 -7.52
CA GLY A 541 -3.39 12.06 -7.04
C GLY A 541 -1.92 12.23 -7.35
N TRP A 542 -1.52 13.37 -7.86
CA TRP A 542 -0.15 13.71 -8.21
C TRP A 542 0.30 15.00 -7.53
N ASN A 543 1.60 15.11 -7.33
CA ASN A 543 2.31 16.31 -6.94
C ASN A 543 3.67 16.30 -7.62
N THR A 544 4.34 17.41 -7.70
CA THR A 544 5.72 17.47 -8.19
C THR A 544 6.69 17.69 -7.03
N ARG A 545 7.93 17.28 -7.24
CA ARG A 545 8.97 17.49 -6.23
C ARG A 545 9.23 18.97 -6.01
N ASP A 546 9.41 19.35 -4.74
CA ASP A 546 9.90 20.66 -4.36
C ASP A 546 11.30 20.87 -4.98
N PRO A 547 11.55 22.03 -5.61
CA PRO A 547 12.85 22.32 -6.22
C PRO A 547 14.07 22.13 -5.31
N ASP A 548 13.93 22.43 -4.02
CA ASP A 548 15.01 22.30 -3.04
C ASP A 548 15.44 20.84 -2.81
N THR A 549 14.56 19.88 -3.13
CA THR A 549 14.86 18.44 -3.03
C THR A 549 15.42 17.83 -4.33
N GLY A 550 15.67 18.68 -5.33
CA GLY A 550 16.18 18.30 -6.64
C GLY A 550 15.17 17.63 -7.56
N ALA A 551 15.50 17.54 -8.85
CA ALA A 551 14.64 17.02 -9.92
C ALA A 551 13.22 17.65 -9.92
N ALA A 552 13.18 18.97 -9.87
CA ALA A 552 11.95 19.74 -10.00
C ALA A 552 11.13 19.32 -11.24
N GLY A 553 9.82 19.22 -11.08
CA GLY A 553 8.91 18.75 -12.14
C GLY A 553 8.81 17.23 -12.29
N ASP A 554 9.59 16.44 -11.55
CA ASP A 554 9.36 15.01 -11.45
C ASP A 554 8.13 14.71 -10.57
N LEU A 555 7.39 13.69 -10.95
CA LEU A 555 6.23 13.20 -10.20
C LEU A 555 6.65 12.70 -8.80
N MET A 556 5.91 13.10 -7.77
CA MET A 556 5.91 12.45 -6.46
C MET A 556 4.98 11.24 -6.50
N SER A 557 5.48 10.06 -6.21
CA SER A 557 4.75 8.81 -6.47
C SER A 557 3.66 8.46 -5.44
N MET A 558 3.58 9.17 -4.32
CA MET A 558 2.70 8.79 -3.19
C MET A 558 1.77 9.92 -2.75
N ASN A 559 2.11 11.17 -3.04
CA ASN A 559 1.39 12.33 -2.56
C ASN A 559 0.66 13.02 -3.71
N GLY A 560 -0.57 13.41 -3.42
CA GLY A 560 -1.38 14.25 -4.28
C GLY A 560 -1.27 15.73 -3.88
N SER A 561 -2.07 16.58 -4.54
CA SER A 561 -2.12 18.01 -4.27
C SER A 561 -3.55 18.45 -3.91
N THR A 562 -3.64 19.49 -3.09
CA THR A 562 -4.84 20.29 -2.88
C THR A 562 -4.62 21.65 -3.52
N LEU A 563 -5.43 21.98 -4.53
CA LEU A 563 -5.37 23.23 -5.28
C LEU A 563 -6.67 24.02 -5.04
N PRO A 564 -6.73 24.90 -4.01
CA PRO A 564 -7.95 25.62 -3.66
C PRO A 564 -8.55 26.40 -4.84
N PHE A 565 -9.87 26.50 -4.88
CA PHE A 565 -10.54 27.39 -5.82
C PHE A 565 -10.34 28.86 -5.43
N PRO A 566 -10.41 29.81 -6.38
CA PRO A 566 -10.53 31.22 -6.08
C PRO A 566 -11.68 31.46 -5.10
N PHE A 567 -11.54 32.40 -4.18
CA PHE A 567 -12.57 32.61 -3.19
C PHE A 567 -13.78 33.37 -3.77
N THR A 568 -13.51 34.47 -4.49
CA THR A 568 -14.53 35.30 -5.12
C THR A 568 -14.44 35.24 -6.66
N ARG A 569 -15.51 35.67 -7.33
CA ARG A 569 -15.50 35.88 -8.78
C ARG A 569 -14.41 36.89 -9.19
N ALA A 570 -14.23 37.96 -8.41
CA ALA A 570 -13.19 38.96 -8.69
C ALA A 570 -11.78 38.36 -8.62
N ASP A 571 -11.52 37.45 -7.64
CA ASP A 571 -10.24 36.74 -7.57
C ASP A 571 -10.04 35.84 -8.78
N ARG A 572 -11.06 35.12 -9.19
CA ARG A 572 -11.04 34.25 -10.39
C ARG A 572 -10.69 35.05 -11.64
N GLU A 573 -11.39 36.16 -11.87
CA GLU A 573 -11.17 37.01 -13.02
C GLU A 573 -9.78 37.67 -13.02
N ARG A 574 -9.31 38.11 -11.83
CA ARG A 574 -7.99 38.70 -11.64
C ARG A 574 -6.85 37.71 -11.92
N THR A 575 -7.00 36.46 -11.54
CA THR A 575 -5.97 35.43 -11.71
C THR A 575 -6.08 34.67 -13.04
N GLY A 576 -7.22 34.79 -13.74
CA GLY A 576 -7.50 33.99 -14.93
C GLY A 576 -7.77 32.51 -14.65
N ASP A 577 -8.16 32.16 -13.41
CA ASP A 577 -8.47 30.75 -13.07
C ASP A 577 -9.71 30.28 -13.86
N PRO A 578 -9.63 29.16 -14.57
CA PRO A 578 -10.76 28.66 -15.36
C PRO A 578 -11.89 28.08 -14.49
N ARG A 579 -11.61 27.74 -13.22
CA ARG A 579 -12.57 27.10 -12.30
C ARG A 579 -13.46 28.15 -11.63
N LEU A 580 -14.73 27.82 -11.39
CA LEU A 580 -15.62 28.70 -10.63
C LEU A 580 -15.10 28.91 -9.22
N SER A 581 -15.26 30.14 -8.71
CA SER A 581 -14.92 30.49 -7.33
C SER A 581 -15.85 29.83 -6.31
N ILE A 582 -15.43 29.78 -5.05
CA ILE A 582 -16.24 29.24 -3.93
C ILE A 582 -17.55 30.01 -3.81
N ALA A 583 -17.51 31.36 -3.89
CA ALA A 583 -18.70 32.21 -3.77
C ALA A 583 -19.67 32.07 -4.96
N GLU A 584 -19.20 31.67 -6.14
CA GLU A 584 -20.07 31.33 -7.28
C GLU A 584 -20.78 29.97 -7.13
N ARG A 585 -20.27 29.09 -6.26
CA ARG A 585 -20.80 27.74 -6.01
C ARG A 585 -21.72 27.67 -4.82
N TYR A 586 -21.34 28.34 -3.74
CA TYR A 586 -22.02 28.25 -2.45
C TYR A 586 -22.32 29.64 -1.89
N ALA A 587 -23.59 29.89 -1.63
CA ALA A 587 -24.04 31.15 -1.07
C ALA A 587 -23.52 31.41 0.35
N SER A 588 -23.16 30.34 1.09
CA SER A 588 -22.65 30.39 2.46
C SER A 588 -21.99 29.07 2.85
N LYS A 589 -21.23 29.07 3.96
CA LYS A 589 -20.72 27.87 4.59
C LYS A 589 -21.86 26.86 4.91
N ALA A 590 -22.99 27.35 5.39
CA ALA A 590 -24.15 26.49 5.68
C ALA A 590 -24.69 25.79 4.41
N ALA A 591 -24.78 26.51 3.29
CA ALA A 591 -25.19 25.94 2.01
C ALA A 591 -24.18 24.87 1.50
N TYR A 592 -22.90 25.10 1.69
CA TYR A 592 -21.86 24.13 1.39
C TYR A 592 -22.02 22.86 2.25
N LEU A 593 -22.14 22.99 3.56
CA LEU A 593 -22.30 21.85 4.48
C LEU A 593 -23.58 21.06 4.21
N GLU A 594 -24.68 21.71 3.84
CA GLU A 594 -25.88 20.99 3.43
C GLU A 594 -25.67 20.21 2.13
N ARG A 595 -24.93 20.76 1.19
CA ARG A 595 -24.54 20.03 -0.05
C ARG A 595 -23.68 18.81 0.28
N VAL A 596 -22.74 18.93 1.22
CA VAL A 596 -21.93 17.80 1.72
C VAL A 596 -22.83 16.73 2.35
N ARG A 597 -23.79 17.12 3.20
CA ARG A 597 -24.75 16.17 3.79
C ARG A 597 -25.56 15.43 2.73
N GLU A 598 -26.07 16.15 1.73
CA GLU A 598 -26.83 15.58 0.62
C GLU A 598 -26.02 14.52 -0.15
N THR A 599 -24.78 14.86 -0.54
CA THR A 599 -23.92 13.93 -1.29
C THR A 599 -23.50 12.74 -0.43
N THR A 600 -23.24 12.95 0.86
CA THR A 600 -22.93 11.87 1.81
C THR A 600 -24.10 10.91 1.95
N ARG A 601 -25.34 11.41 2.11
CA ARG A 601 -26.55 10.54 2.15
C ARG A 601 -26.73 9.73 0.87
N LYS A 602 -26.45 10.32 -0.30
CA LYS A 602 -26.46 9.59 -1.59
C LYS A 602 -25.43 8.45 -1.60
N SER A 603 -24.21 8.70 -1.12
CA SER A 603 -23.17 7.69 -1.02
C SER A 603 -23.50 6.59 -0.01
N ILE A 604 -24.18 6.92 1.10
CA ILE A 604 -24.71 5.94 2.07
C ILE A 604 -25.77 5.06 1.40
N ALA A 605 -26.75 5.65 0.71
CA ALA A 605 -27.78 4.91 0.00
C ALA A 605 -27.21 3.98 -1.09
N ALA A 606 -26.11 4.40 -1.72
CA ALA A 606 -25.34 3.59 -2.68
C ALA A 606 -24.38 2.57 -2.01
N ARG A 607 -24.33 2.50 -0.68
CA ARG A 607 -23.43 1.64 0.11
C ARG A 607 -21.94 1.90 -0.11
N HIS A 608 -21.58 3.12 -0.51
CA HIS A 608 -20.18 3.56 -0.61
C HIS A 608 -19.67 4.24 0.68
N LEU A 609 -20.60 4.64 1.56
CA LEU A 609 -20.31 5.16 2.91
C LEU A 609 -21.23 4.48 3.92
N LEU A 610 -20.84 4.54 5.19
CA LEU A 610 -21.66 4.07 6.31
C LEU A 610 -22.44 5.23 6.94
N ALA A 611 -23.62 4.96 7.45
CA ALA A 611 -24.44 5.99 8.11
C ALA A 611 -23.75 6.60 9.33
N GLU A 612 -22.94 5.80 10.04
CA GLU A 612 -22.17 6.25 11.21
C GLU A 612 -21.05 7.25 10.88
N ASP A 613 -20.66 7.36 9.59
CA ASP A 613 -19.62 8.29 9.15
C ASP A 613 -20.16 9.69 8.77
N LEU A 614 -21.48 9.87 8.68
CA LEU A 614 -22.09 11.10 8.17
C LEU A 614 -21.60 12.37 8.91
N GLU A 615 -21.68 12.36 10.23
CA GLU A 615 -21.32 13.57 11.00
C GLU A 615 -19.82 13.81 10.97
N ALA A 616 -18.98 12.77 11.02
CA ALA A 616 -17.53 12.93 10.91
C ALA A 616 -17.10 13.52 9.54
N VAL A 617 -17.78 13.14 8.46
CA VAL A 617 -17.57 13.72 7.13
C VAL A 617 -17.96 15.19 7.09
N VAL A 618 -19.12 15.55 7.68
CA VAL A 618 -19.57 16.95 7.74
C VAL A 618 -18.64 17.81 8.59
N ASP A 619 -18.22 17.31 9.76
CA ASP A 619 -17.27 18.02 10.64
C ASP A 619 -15.92 18.23 9.96
N ARG A 620 -15.49 17.27 9.13
CA ARG A 620 -14.27 17.43 8.34
C ARG A 620 -14.43 18.48 7.26
N ALA A 621 -15.57 18.52 6.57
CA ALA A 621 -15.89 19.53 5.57
C ALA A 621 -15.95 20.94 6.19
N ASP A 622 -16.51 21.07 7.41
CA ASP A 622 -16.52 22.33 8.16
C ASP A 622 -15.11 22.88 8.40
N ARG A 623 -14.20 22.01 8.86
CA ARG A 623 -12.78 22.35 9.06
C ARG A 623 -12.05 22.66 7.74
N LEU A 624 -12.38 21.96 6.65
CA LEU A 624 -11.79 22.21 5.33
C LEU A 624 -12.18 23.58 4.80
N TRP A 625 -13.46 23.97 4.98
CA TRP A 625 -13.93 25.31 4.65
C TRP A 625 -13.12 26.39 5.39
N ASP A 626 -12.96 26.25 6.69
CA ASP A 626 -12.21 27.22 7.50
C ASP A 626 -10.74 27.31 7.11
N TRP A 627 -10.11 26.17 6.84
CA TRP A 627 -8.72 26.14 6.38
C TRP A 627 -8.55 26.88 5.04
N ILE A 628 -9.40 26.62 4.04
CA ILE A 628 -9.32 27.27 2.73
C ILE A 628 -9.52 28.79 2.84
N HIS A 629 -10.44 29.25 3.72
CA HIS A 629 -10.65 30.65 3.97
C HIS A 629 -9.42 31.34 4.58
N GLN A 630 -8.75 30.68 5.53
CA GLN A 630 -7.54 31.21 6.14
C GLN A 630 -6.40 31.35 5.14
N GLU A 631 -6.21 30.38 4.26
CA GLU A 631 -5.17 30.41 3.22
C GLU A 631 -5.44 31.48 2.17
N SER A 632 -6.69 31.64 1.73
CA SER A 632 -7.07 32.71 0.82
C SER A 632 -6.81 34.11 1.40
N GLY A 633 -7.08 34.29 2.70
CA GLY A 633 -6.78 35.54 3.39
C GLY A 633 -5.27 35.82 3.57
N ARG A 634 -4.43 34.78 3.65
CA ARG A 634 -2.96 34.91 3.67
C ARG A 634 -2.41 35.28 2.30
N ALA A 635 -2.89 34.61 1.24
CA ALA A 635 -2.49 34.91 -0.13
C ALA A 635 -2.84 36.35 -0.53
N ALA A 636 -4.01 36.86 -0.14
CA ALA A 636 -4.40 38.25 -0.38
C ALA A 636 -3.48 39.27 0.31
N ARG A 637 -3.02 38.96 1.53
CA ARG A 637 -2.10 39.84 2.29
C ARG A 637 -0.65 39.80 1.82
N SER A 638 -0.21 38.72 1.18
CA SER A 638 1.16 38.62 0.62
C SER A 638 1.32 39.31 -0.73
N LEU A 639 0.22 39.74 -1.36
CA LEU A 639 0.16 40.46 -2.63
C LEU A 639 -0.15 41.95 -2.47
N SER A 640 -0.49 42.41 -1.28
CA SER A 640 -0.63 43.82 -0.88
C SER A 640 0.66 44.34 -0.22
#